data_a3ba5e5814d37f7b172a4b509f430df7
#
_entry.id   a3ba5e5814d37f7b172a4b509f430df7
#
_cell.length_a   1.000
_cell.length_b   1.000
_cell.length_c   1.000
_cell.angle_alpha   90.00
_cell.angle_beta   90.00
_cell.angle_gamma   90.00
#
_symmetry.space_group_name_H-M   'P 1'
#
loop_
_entity.id
_entity.type
_entity.pdbx_description
1 polymer ?
#
loop_
_entity_poly.entity_id
_entity_poly.type
_entity_poly.pdbx_seq_one_letter_code
_entity_poly.pdbx_strand_id
1 'polypeptide(L)'
;MARAFKNVAIVGGGPGGLVTAKLLDDFPKTLVRTTIFEASPRLGGKVLTRSFGSAAARFEAGVAELYDYSHLGQDSLKKLIFDFDLETIPMTGRTVILNEKIITNSASFKRHFGKQAEVEASKFYRSCARLYSPNEYYSEDWQGDSKHPWSDRLFSEVLDKIKDQTARKYVAVSTRSDIATEPYLTSALNGLKNVLMNDPRYIRLYSIRGGIERLIDRLASEVSAEVRLNSPVVRIGRTPHGTYRITSRREHRLVSDEFDVVMLALPNYWLGRIEWDNPDLRKHFQEHVANYDFPAHYLRISCLFERPFWRDQMTGSYFMLDAFGGCCLYDETARYPHGFYGVLGWLLAGNDALALSNCDDQRLIAMALASLPGSMAQHRQLFVEGEVHRWVGAVNARPGGKRLLAMRQRHSPDAVGNPYLLVIGDYLLDSTINAVVSSAEYAAGALLSRIYREKHAAKEAVTAAINTKKQGADSDKYFDEYADGQKYSRSFKDYFCEEWTCDLIEAVWGRRPPYKLLDCGSANGLTLKAFAKMKVDAWGVESNEYIHSQTPKKWRSRNLRGDVRKLHFADGSFDFVYETCLCYLPEDSIDDAIRELFRICRIGVVCGSIATDMTSEIIESEDLFYGIGTFASMPEWGECYTRNGFQLAIQDPEVLRRVWKIEQKSNEGSSPWYPDAETMRYCFYSKPNGRGR
;
A
#
# COMPACT_ATOMS: atom_id res chain seq x y z
N MET A 1 -14.82 6.42 -34.34
CA MET A 1 -13.40 6.21 -33.98
C MET A 1 -13.33 6.12 -32.45
N ALA A 2 -12.89 5.02 -31.88
CA ALA A 2 -12.62 4.94 -30.45
C ALA A 2 -11.54 5.99 -30.10
N ARG A 3 -11.71 6.73 -29.00
CA ARG A 3 -10.70 7.68 -28.53
C ARG A 3 -9.40 6.91 -28.27
N ALA A 4 -8.27 7.46 -28.69
CA ALA A 4 -6.97 6.86 -28.49
C ALA A 4 -6.56 6.77 -27.00
N PHE A 5 -7.20 7.53 -26.11
CA PHE A 5 -6.91 7.62 -24.68
C PHE A 5 -8.20 7.59 -23.85
N LYS A 6 -8.08 7.21 -22.57
CA LYS A 6 -9.15 7.27 -21.57
C LYS A 6 -9.11 8.60 -20.81
N ASN A 7 -10.25 9.28 -20.70
CA ASN A 7 -10.39 10.41 -19.77
C ASN A 7 -10.73 9.87 -18.38
N VAL A 8 -9.89 10.18 -17.40
CA VAL A 8 -10.03 9.74 -16.02
C VAL A 8 -10.44 10.92 -15.15
N ALA A 9 -11.56 10.78 -14.45
CA ALA A 9 -11.94 11.70 -13.40
C ALA A 9 -11.48 11.15 -12.04
N ILE A 10 -10.72 11.94 -11.30
CA ILE A 10 -10.37 11.68 -9.92
C ILE A 10 -11.21 12.62 -9.05
N VAL A 11 -12.05 12.07 -8.19
CA VAL A 11 -12.91 12.84 -7.29
C VAL A 11 -12.29 12.86 -5.91
N GLY A 12 -11.81 14.05 -5.51
CA GLY A 12 -11.08 14.31 -4.28
C GLY A 12 -9.61 14.64 -4.54
N GLY A 13 -9.19 15.85 -4.16
CA GLY A 13 -7.82 16.34 -4.27
C GLY A 13 -6.98 16.16 -2.99
N GLY A 14 -7.32 15.17 -2.18
CA GLY A 14 -6.53 14.75 -1.02
C GLY A 14 -5.32 13.89 -1.43
N PRO A 15 -4.54 13.35 -0.46
CA PRO A 15 -3.37 12.53 -0.75
C PRO A 15 -3.67 11.38 -1.72
N GLY A 16 -4.81 10.68 -1.55
CA GLY A 16 -5.20 9.57 -2.42
C GLY A 16 -5.39 9.98 -3.87
N GLY A 17 -6.08 11.11 -4.11
CA GLY A 17 -6.28 11.61 -5.48
C GLY A 17 -5.00 12.10 -6.11
N LEU A 18 -4.15 12.79 -5.36
CA LEU A 18 -2.87 13.31 -5.85
C LEU A 18 -1.87 12.18 -6.15
N VAL A 19 -1.74 11.19 -5.27
CA VAL A 19 -0.90 10.01 -5.52
C VAL A 19 -1.41 9.24 -6.74
N THR A 20 -2.74 9.04 -6.85
CA THR A 20 -3.33 8.40 -8.03
C THR A 20 -3.00 9.16 -9.31
N ALA A 21 -3.14 10.48 -9.30
CA ALA A 21 -2.80 11.31 -10.47
C ALA A 21 -1.31 11.18 -10.84
N LYS A 22 -0.41 11.19 -9.83
CA LYS A 22 1.02 11.02 -10.04
C LYS A 22 1.34 9.64 -10.66
N LEU A 23 0.75 8.57 -10.14
CA LEU A 23 0.91 7.22 -10.67
C LEU A 23 0.38 7.10 -12.11
N LEU A 24 -0.71 7.79 -12.44
CA LEU A 24 -1.25 7.81 -13.80
C LEU A 24 -0.43 8.69 -14.76
N ASP A 25 0.32 9.67 -14.24
CA ASP A 25 1.21 10.51 -15.04
C ASP A 25 2.50 9.80 -15.49
N ASP A 26 2.90 8.73 -14.79
CA ASP A 26 4.02 7.87 -15.18
C ASP A 26 3.71 7.06 -16.45
N PHE A 27 2.46 7.13 -16.93
CA PHE A 27 2.02 6.49 -18.16
C PHE A 27 1.87 7.49 -19.34
N PRO A 28 2.01 7.02 -20.59
CA PRO A 28 1.89 7.89 -21.74
C PRO A 28 0.56 8.66 -21.76
N LYS A 29 0.60 9.94 -21.98
CA LYS A 29 -0.61 10.80 -22.14
C LYS A 29 -1.50 10.38 -23.32
N THR A 30 -0.98 9.51 -24.18
CA THR A 30 -1.73 8.82 -25.22
C THR A 30 -2.65 7.71 -24.69
N LEU A 31 -2.48 7.30 -23.43
CA LEU A 31 -3.31 6.28 -22.79
C LEU A 31 -4.35 6.89 -21.83
N VAL A 32 -3.94 7.83 -20.99
CA VAL A 32 -4.79 8.44 -19.97
C VAL A 32 -4.63 9.96 -19.94
N ARG A 33 -5.74 10.66 -19.62
CA ARG A 33 -5.75 12.06 -19.26
C ARG A 33 -6.57 12.23 -17.99
N THR A 34 -6.01 12.89 -17.00
CA THR A 34 -6.59 12.99 -15.67
C THR A 34 -7.16 14.38 -15.40
N THR A 35 -8.31 14.41 -14.73
CA THR A 35 -8.93 15.63 -14.18
C THR A 35 -9.26 15.37 -12.72
N ILE A 36 -8.75 16.19 -11.81
CA ILE A 36 -9.04 16.15 -10.38
C ILE A 36 -10.17 17.13 -10.06
N PHE A 37 -11.23 16.64 -9.42
CA PHE A 37 -12.30 17.44 -8.85
C PHE A 37 -12.10 17.58 -7.35
N GLU A 38 -11.89 18.79 -6.85
CA GLU A 38 -11.76 19.09 -5.43
C GLU A 38 -12.86 20.06 -4.99
N ALA A 39 -13.53 19.71 -3.90
CA ALA A 39 -14.65 20.50 -3.38
C ALA A 39 -14.22 21.81 -2.71
N SER A 40 -13.02 21.82 -2.13
CA SER A 40 -12.45 22.97 -1.42
C SER A 40 -11.62 23.88 -2.32
N PRO A 41 -11.24 25.07 -1.83
CA PRO A 41 -10.33 25.96 -2.56
C PRO A 41 -8.85 25.54 -2.51
N ARG A 42 -8.53 24.39 -1.90
CA ARG A 42 -7.16 23.86 -1.79
C ARG A 42 -7.11 22.36 -2.01
N LEU A 43 -5.96 21.88 -2.42
CA LEU A 43 -5.63 20.44 -2.41
C LEU A 43 -5.19 19.98 -1.00
N GLY A 44 -5.05 18.67 -0.79
CA GLY A 44 -4.47 18.08 0.41
C GLY A 44 -5.46 17.46 1.39
N GLY A 45 -6.76 17.75 1.26
CA GLY A 45 -7.79 17.13 2.11
C GLY A 45 -7.49 17.25 3.61
N LYS A 46 -7.25 16.12 4.28
CA LYS A 46 -6.96 16.05 5.73
C LYS A 46 -5.49 16.37 6.08
N VAL A 47 -4.61 16.58 5.13
CA VAL A 47 -3.25 17.10 5.36
C VAL A 47 -3.31 18.61 5.35
N LEU A 48 -2.98 19.23 6.47
CA LEU A 48 -3.10 20.67 6.66
C LEU A 48 -2.10 21.14 7.71
N THR A 49 -1.14 21.93 7.30
CA THR A 49 -0.20 22.65 8.17
C THR A 49 -0.62 24.13 8.25
N ARG A 50 -0.79 24.65 9.46
CA ARG A 50 -1.21 26.04 9.71
C ARG A 50 -0.11 26.83 10.40
N SER A 51 -0.28 28.16 10.44
CA SER A 51 0.57 29.07 11.21
C SER A 51 -0.30 29.95 12.05
N PHE A 52 0.14 30.28 13.27
CA PHE A 52 -0.52 31.25 14.12
C PHE A 52 -0.43 32.66 13.55
N GLY A 53 -1.45 33.47 13.84
CA GLY A 53 -1.50 34.86 13.37
C GLY A 53 -0.48 35.77 14.09
N SER A 54 -0.23 35.51 15.38
CA SER A 54 0.66 36.31 16.24
C SER A 54 2.15 35.96 16.10
N ALA A 55 2.47 34.79 15.49
CA ALA A 55 3.84 34.35 15.28
C ALA A 55 3.95 33.44 14.06
N ALA A 56 5.13 33.37 13.43
CA ALA A 56 5.42 32.43 12.35
C ALA A 56 5.55 30.98 12.82
N ALA A 57 4.95 30.63 13.96
CA ALA A 57 4.93 29.30 14.53
C ALA A 57 3.91 28.42 13.81
N ARG A 58 4.34 27.24 13.36
CA ARG A 58 3.51 26.28 12.61
C ARG A 58 3.03 25.13 13.49
N PHE A 59 1.95 24.51 13.06
CA PHE A 59 1.39 23.31 13.68
C PHE A 59 0.62 22.48 12.66
N GLU A 60 0.47 21.18 12.94
CA GLU A 60 -0.39 20.31 12.13
C GLU A 60 -1.84 20.44 12.59
N ALA A 61 -2.67 20.99 11.73
CA ALA A 61 -4.11 21.09 11.95
C ALA A 61 -4.86 19.81 11.54
N GLY A 62 -4.24 19.00 10.70
CA GLY A 62 -4.74 17.73 10.20
C GLY A 62 -3.89 16.53 10.65
N VAL A 63 -3.39 15.77 9.67
CA VAL A 63 -2.46 14.65 9.91
C VAL A 63 -1.21 15.16 10.63
N ALA A 64 -0.84 14.48 11.71
CA ALA A 64 0.25 14.94 12.58
C ALA A 64 1.52 14.09 12.49
N GLU A 65 1.42 12.87 12.01
CA GLU A 65 2.50 11.91 11.98
C GLU A 65 2.37 11.00 10.78
N LEU A 66 3.50 10.44 10.37
CA LEU A 66 3.63 9.47 9.30
C LEU A 66 4.32 8.22 9.83
N TYR A 67 4.00 7.07 9.25
CA TYR A 67 4.48 5.77 9.68
C TYR A 67 5.59 5.28 8.77
N ASP A 68 6.70 4.85 9.36
CA ASP A 68 7.88 4.33 8.67
C ASP A 68 7.97 2.82 8.87
N TYR A 69 7.69 2.09 7.80
CA TYR A 69 7.81 0.64 7.70
C TYR A 69 9.10 0.20 6.99
N SER A 70 9.94 1.13 6.54
CA SER A 70 11.11 0.83 5.70
C SER A 70 12.14 -0.12 6.33
N HIS A 71 12.09 -0.32 7.64
CA HIS A 71 12.91 -1.28 8.35
C HIS A 71 12.35 -2.72 8.33
N LEU A 72 11.10 -2.90 7.89
CA LEU A 72 10.43 -4.20 7.77
C LEU A 72 10.30 -4.63 6.30
N GLY A 73 10.16 -3.68 5.39
CA GLY A 73 9.98 -3.95 3.98
C GLY A 73 9.89 -2.69 3.14
N GLN A 74 9.26 -2.78 1.99
CA GLN A 74 9.07 -1.65 1.08
C GLN A 74 8.03 -0.68 1.67
N ASP A 75 8.34 0.61 1.66
CA ASP A 75 7.45 1.67 2.13
C ASP A 75 7.32 2.75 1.06
N SER A 76 6.26 2.63 0.25
CA SER A 76 5.99 3.53 -0.89
C SER A 76 5.84 4.99 -0.46
N LEU A 77 5.23 5.27 0.71
CA LEU A 77 5.14 6.63 1.22
C LEU A 77 6.52 7.19 1.58
N LYS A 78 7.35 6.38 2.24
CA LYS A 78 8.72 6.79 2.60
C LYS A 78 9.58 7.02 1.36
N LYS A 79 9.44 6.16 0.35
CA LYS A 79 10.08 6.32 -0.95
C LYS A 79 9.65 7.64 -1.61
N LEU A 80 8.35 7.89 -1.71
CA LEU A 80 7.81 9.12 -2.30
C LEU A 80 8.34 10.39 -1.61
N ILE A 81 8.44 10.39 -0.29
CA ILE A 81 8.99 11.50 0.50
C ILE A 81 10.48 11.69 0.19
N PHE A 82 11.22 10.59 0.06
CA PHE A 82 12.64 10.61 -0.33
C PHE A 82 12.83 11.15 -1.76
N ASP A 83 12.05 10.66 -2.72
CA ASP A 83 12.10 11.08 -4.12
C ASP A 83 11.81 12.59 -4.28
N PHE A 84 10.99 13.14 -3.39
CA PHE A 84 10.70 14.59 -3.34
C PHE A 84 11.72 15.42 -2.57
N ASP A 85 12.80 14.83 -2.11
CA ASP A 85 13.84 15.48 -1.28
C ASP A 85 13.23 16.20 -0.05
N LEU A 86 12.28 15.55 0.61
CA LEU A 86 11.64 16.08 1.81
C LEU A 86 12.34 15.56 3.06
N GLU A 87 12.95 16.47 3.80
CA GLU A 87 13.64 16.13 5.06
C GLU A 87 12.64 15.63 6.11
N THR A 88 12.92 14.45 6.67
CA THR A 88 12.09 13.82 7.72
C THR A 88 12.67 14.06 9.12
N ILE A 89 11.79 14.16 10.11
CA ILE A 89 12.12 14.32 11.52
C ILE A 89 11.55 13.13 12.29
N PRO A 90 12.38 12.32 12.96
CA PRO A 90 11.87 11.24 13.81
C PRO A 90 10.98 11.77 14.94
N MET A 91 9.90 11.07 15.21
CA MET A 91 9.01 11.36 16.32
C MET A 91 9.12 10.25 17.37
N THR A 92 9.22 10.66 18.62
CA THR A 92 9.29 9.75 19.76
C THR A 92 8.36 10.23 20.87
N GLY A 93 7.69 9.28 21.52
CA GLY A 93 6.84 9.59 22.66
C GLY A 93 6.61 8.34 23.50
N ARG A 94 6.95 8.40 24.78
CA ARG A 94 6.70 7.32 25.74
C ARG A 94 6.07 7.83 27.03
N THR A 95 5.86 9.13 27.15
CA THR A 95 5.32 9.74 28.33
C THR A 95 3.81 9.65 28.32
N VAL A 96 3.24 9.16 29.41
CA VAL A 96 1.80 9.14 29.68
C VAL A 96 1.53 9.99 30.90
N ILE A 97 0.58 10.92 30.81
CA ILE A 97 0.10 11.72 31.92
C ILE A 97 -1.19 11.07 32.39
N LEU A 98 -1.18 10.50 33.59
CA LEU A 98 -2.30 9.77 34.19
C LEU A 98 -2.56 10.24 35.61
N ASN A 99 -3.77 10.68 35.90
CA ASN A 99 -4.14 11.21 37.21
C ASN A 99 -3.11 12.24 37.72
N GLU A 100 -2.82 13.25 36.92
CA GLU A 100 -1.85 14.32 37.23
C GLU A 100 -0.38 13.86 37.35
N LYS A 101 -0.07 12.60 37.15
CA LYS A 101 1.29 12.05 37.27
C LYS A 101 1.92 11.85 35.90
N ILE A 102 3.14 12.34 35.73
CA ILE A 102 3.95 12.19 34.51
C ILE A 102 4.70 10.89 34.60
N ILE A 103 4.39 9.96 33.71
CA ILE A 103 4.95 8.60 33.63
C ILE A 103 5.84 8.54 32.42
N THR A 104 7.14 8.44 32.62
CA THR A 104 8.15 8.40 31.53
C THR A 104 8.66 6.99 31.24
N ASN A 105 8.48 6.06 32.18
CA ASN A 105 8.93 4.67 32.07
C ASN A 105 8.23 3.77 33.12
N SER A 106 8.47 2.45 33.05
CA SER A 106 7.93 1.45 33.97
C SER A 106 8.31 1.75 35.46
N ALA A 107 9.50 2.24 35.72
CA ALA A 107 9.93 2.57 37.09
C ALA A 107 9.11 3.76 37.67
N SER A 108 8.84 4.80 36.87
CA SER A 108 7.98 5.90 37.28
C SER A 108 6.52 5.45 37.43
N PHE A 109 6.03 4.57 36.56
CA PHE A 109 4.70 3.97 36.68
C PHE A 109 4.55 3.20 38.00
N LYS A 110 5.49 2.32 38.29
CA LYS A 110 5.54 1.56 39.55
C LYS A 110 5.60 2.48 40.77
N ARG A 111 6.37 3.57 40.70
CA ARG A 111 6.50 4.54 41.83
C ARG A 111 5.19 5.24 42.13
N HIS A 112 4.43 5.61 41.10
CA HIS A 112 3.19 6.37 41.29
C HIS A 112 1.98 5.48 41.59
N PHE A 113 1.91 4.29 41.02
CA PHE A 113 0.71 3.43 41.03
C PHE A 113 0.91 2.04 41.62
N GLY A 114 2.12 1.73 42.05
CA GLY A 114 2.43 0.47 42.70
C GLY A 114 2.86 -0.65 41.72
N LYS A 115 3.41 -1.70 42.34
CA LYS A 115 3.97 -2.86 41.59
C LYS A 115 2.87 -3.63 40.83
N GLN A 116 1.69 -3.74 41.41
CA GLN A 116 0.60 -4.54 40.82
C GLN A 116 0.15 -3.94 39.48
N ALA A 117 -0.10 -2.64 39.42
CA ALA A 117 -0.49 -1.93 38.20
C ALA A 117 0.59 -2.06 37.12
N GLU A 118 1.86 -1.89 37.47
CA GLU A 118 2.99 -2.01 36.55
C GLU A 118 3.08 -3.43 35.96
N VAL A 119 2.97 -4.47 36.80
CA VAL A 119 3.05 -5.88 36.36
C VAL A 119 1.89 -6.22 35.41
N GLU A 120 0.67 -5.79 35.70
CA GLU A 120 -0.51 -6.05 34.86
C GLU A 120 -0.39 -5.34 33.48
N ALA A 121 0.02 -4.06 33.46
CA ALA A 121 0.24 -3.35 32.21
C ALA A 121 1.36 -4.00 31.38
N SER A 122 2.51 -4.27 32.00
CA SER A 122 3.65 -4.93 31.35
C SER A 122 3.31 -6.34 30.83
N LYS A 123 2.47 -7.11 31.56
CA LYS A 123 1.97 -8.40 31.13
C LYS A 123 1.09 -8.27 29.89
N PHE A 124 0.21 -7.27 29.86
CA PHE A 124 -0.66 -7.02 28.71
C PHE A 124 0.17 -6.71 27.44
N TYR A 125 1.09 -5.74 27.49
CA TYR A 125 1.94 -5.40 26.33
C TYR A 125 2.77 -6.59 25.84
N ARG A 126 3.35 -7.37 26.77
CA ARG A 126 4.08 -8.58 26.39
C ARG A 126 3.19 -9.65 25.76
N SER A 127 1.94 -9.77 26.20
CA SER A 127 0.99 -10.71 25.59
C SER A 127 0.62 -10.29 24.17
N CYS A 128 0.42 -9.00 23.93
CA CYS A 128 0.18 -8.45 22.58
C CYS A 128 1.38 -8.70 21.65
N ALA A 129 2.60 -8.39 22.09
CA ALA A 129 3.82 -8.58 21.31
C ALA A 129 4.16 -10.05 20.97
N ARG A 130 3.48 -11.03 21.58
CA ARG A 130 3.62 -12.46 21.25
C ARG A 130 2.64 -12.92 20.18
N LEU A 131 1.63 -12.13 19.88
CA LEU A 131 0.60 -12.50 18.90
C LEU A 131 1.11 -12.35 17.48
N TYR A 132 1.90 -11.33 17.22
CA TYR A 132 2.51 -11.07 15.90
C TYR A 132 3.94 -10.57 16.04
N SER A 133 4.81 -11.11 15.22
CA SER A 133 6.14 -10.55 14.99
C SER A 133 6.03 -9.23 14.17
N PRO A 134 7.07 -8.39 14.15
CA PRO A 134 7.07 -7.19 13.31
C PRO A 134 6.82 -7.48 11.81
N ASN A 135 7.37 -8.58 11.27
CA ASN A 135 7.16 -8.96 9.88
C ASN A 135 5.71 -9.40 9.60
N GLU A 136 5.12 -10.20 10.49
CA GLU A 136 3.70 -10.57 10.39
C GLU A 136 2.80 -9.34 10.53
N TYR A 137 3.15 -8.40 11.40
CA TYR A 137 2.44 -7.14 11.54
C TYR A 137 2.48 -6.30 10.25
N TYR A 138 3.61 -6.27 9.58
CA TYR A 138 3.79 -5.55 8.32
C TYR A 138 3.00 -6.16 7.16
N SER A 139 2.84 -7.49 7.10
CA SER A 139 2.10 -8.17 6.02
C SER A 139 0.62 -7.81 5.97
N GLU A 140 0.06 -7.30 7.06
CA GLU A 140 -1.36 -6.93 7.23
C GLU A 140 -2.39 -8.07 7.05
N ASP A 141 -2.01 -9.25 6.59
CA ASP A 141 -2.89 -10.39 6.31
C ASP A 141 -3.67 -10.83 7.56
N TRP A 142 -3.07 -10.67 8.73
CA TRP A 142 -3.66 -11.01 10.02
C TRP A 142 -4.94 -10.22 10.36
N GLN A 143 -5.15 -9.04 9.78
CA GLN A 143 -6.36 -8.24 10.04
C GLN A 143 -7.62 -8.92 9.51
N GLY A 144 -7.47 -9.79 8.50
CA GLY A 144 -8.53 -10.60 7.93
C GLY A 144 -8.59 -12.03 8.45
N ASP A 145 -7.69 -12.43 9.32
CA ASP A 145 -7.65 -13.80 9.84
C ASP A 145 -8.83 -14.08 10.76
N SER A 146 -9.86 -14.72 10.21
CA SER A 146 -11.04 -15.15 10.96
C SER A 146 -10.74 -16.22 12.03
N LYS A 147 -9.57 -16.85 11.99
CA LYS A 147 -9.13 -17.84 12.98
C LYS A 147 -8.44 -17.17 14.18
N HIS A 148 -8.07 -15.91 14.07
CA HIS A 148 -7.44 -15.20 15.18
C HIS A 148 -8.39 -15.11 16.39
N PRO A 149 -7.93 -15.38 17.63
CA PRO A 149 -8.79 -15.38 18.82
C PRO A 149 -9.47 -14.01 19.13
N TRP A 150 -9.04 -12.94 18.47
CA TRP A 150 -9.57 -11.60 18.63
C TRP A 150 -10.41 -11.12 17.43
N SER A 151 -10.56 -11.90 16.38
CA SER A 151 -11.23 -11.48 15.13
C SER A 151 -12.67 -10.97 15.35
N ASP A 152 -13.44 -11.68 16.18
CA ASP A 152 -14.85 -11.37 16.45
C ASP A 152 -15.08 -10.63 17.78
N ARG A 153 -14.01 -10.10 18.39
CA ARG A 153 -14.10 -9.40 19.68
C ARG A 153 -14.04 -7.88 19.51
N LEU A 154 -14.62 -7.19 20.48
CA LEU A 154 -14.40 -5.77 20.68
C LEU A 154 -13.11 -5.53 21.49
N PHE A 155 -12.46 -4.40 21.26
CA PHE A 155 -11.23 -4.08 22.00
C PHE A 155 -11.50 -3.89 23.49
N SER A 156 -12.67 -3.36 23.87
CA SER A 156 -13.09 -3.26 25.28
C SER A 156 -13.06 -4.63 26.00
N GLU A 157 -13.50 -5.70 25.34
CA GLU A 157 -13.50 -7.04 25.93
C GLU A 157 -12.08 -7.56 26.22
N VAL A 158 -11.11 -7.09 25.46
CA VAL A 158 -9.70 -7.42 25.66
C VAL A 158 -9.11 -6.60 26.81
N LEU A 159 -9.42 -5.29 26.86
CA LEU A 159 -9.02 -4.41 27.95
C LEU A 159 -9.60 -4.85 29.30
N ASP A 160 -10.83 -5.34 29.32
CA ASP A 160 -11.51 -5.81 30.55
C ASP A 160 -10.82 -7.01 31.21
N LYS A 161 -9.96 -7.73 30.50
CA LYS A 161 -9.12 -8.79 31.05
C LYS A 161 -7.98 -8.28 31.95
N ILE A 162 -7.64 -6.99 31.84
CA ILE A 162 -6.68 -6.34 32.73
C ILE A 162 -7.40 -6.08 34.07
N LYS A 163 -7.00 -6.79 35.12
CA LYS A 163 -7.69 -6.77 36.41
C LYS A 163 -7.46 -5.47 37.19
N ASP A 164 -6.25 -4.96 37.14
CA ASP A 164 -5.91 -3.70 37.78
C ASP A 164 -6.50 -2.52 37.02
N GLN A 165 -7.35 -1.70 37.68
CA GLN A 165 -8.05 -0.60 37.04
C GLN A 165 -7.09 0.50 36.52
N THR A 166 -6.01 0.75 37.26
CA THR A 166 -5.02 1.77 36.85
C THR A 166 -4.23 1.32 35.64
N ALA A 167 -3.83 0.04 35.61
CA ALA A 167 -3.21 -0.56 34.44
C ALA A 167 -4.13 -0.54 33.21
N ARG A 168 -5.42 -0.86 33.42
CA ARG A 168 -6.44 -0.80 32.35
C ARG A 168 -6.58 0.63 31.80
N LYS A 169 -6.73 1.63 32.72
CA LYS A 169 -6.80 3.04 32.32
C LYS A 169 -5.54 3.49 31.58
N TYR A 170 -4.36 3.08 32.05
CA TYR A 170 -3.08 3.40 31.42
C TYR A 170 -3.02 2.89 29.96
N VAL A 171 -3.40 1.63 29.73
CA VAL A 171 -3.44 1.05 28.38
C VAL A 171 -4.49 1.74 27.50
N ALA A 172 -5.69 1.97 28.04
CA ALA A 172 -6.77 2.66 27.31
C ALA A 172 -6.35 4.08 26.89
N VAL A 173 -5.74 4.86 27.78
CA VAL A 173 -5.22 6.21 27.48
C VAL A 173 -4.12 6.15 26.43
N SER A 174 -3.21 5.16 26.53
CA SER A 174 -2.08 5.01 25.60
C SER A 174 -2.49 4.66 24.17
N THR A 175 -3.71 4.21 23.93
CA THR A 175 -4.18 3.77 22.59
C THR A 175 -5.35 4.62 22.08
N ARG A 176 -5.89 5.51 22.89
CA ARG A 176 -7.16 6.20 22.61
C ARG A 176 -7.16 7.06 21.36
N SER A 177 -6.12 7.87 21.16
CA SER A 177 -6.01 8.73 19.99
C SER A 177 -5.83 7.91 18.70
N ASP A 178 -5.09 6.80 18.79
CA ASP A 178 -4.73 6.01 17.64
C ASP A 178 -5.91 5.19 17.11
N ILE A 179 -6.73 4.60 18.02
CA ILE A 179 -7.97 3.91 17.60
C ILE A 179 -9.07 4.88 17.14
N ALA A 180 -8.92 6.17 17.35
CA ALA A 180 -9.82 7.26 16.94
C ALA A 180 -11.27 7.15 17.43
N THR A 181 -11.60 6.18 18.26
CA THR A 181 -12.97 5.86 18.70
C THR A 181 -12.97 5.24 20.11
N GLU A 182 -14.15 4.80 20.54
CA GLU A 182 -14.29 4.08 21.79
C GLU A 182 -13.83 2.62 21.65
N PRO A 183 -13.18 2.02 22.68
CA PRO A 183 -12.78 0.62 22.64
C PRO A 183 -13.94 -0.36 22.40
N TYR A 184 -15.17 -0.01 22.74
CA TYR A 184 -16.38 -0.83 22.50
C TYR A 184 -16.99 -0.60 21.11
N LEU A 185 -16.44 0.30 20.31
CA LEU A 185 -16.88 0.55 18.92
C LEU A 185 -15.88 0.04 17.87
N THR A 186 -14.71 -0.42 18.30
CA THR A 186 -13.67 -0.92 17.38
C THR A 186 -13.37 -2.41 17.63
N SER A 187 -12.82 -3.08 16.62
CA SER A 187 -12.41 -4.46 16.73
C SER A 187 -11.18 -4.62 17.64
N ALA A 188 -11.06 -5.78 18.27
CA ALA A 188 -9.88 -6.10 19.07
C ALA A 188 -8.60 -6.16 18.23
N LEU A 189 -8.69 -6.54 16.95
CA LEU A 189 -7.55 -6.53 16.03
C LEU A 189 -7.07 -5.12 15.73
N ASN A 190 -7.98 -4.16 15.49
CA ASN A 190 -7.60 -2.75 15.36
C ASN A 190 -6.97 -2.22 16.66
N GLY A 191 -7.52 -2.57 17.83
CA GLY A 191 -6.92 -2.26 19.12
C GLY A 191 -5.52 -2.85 19.28
N LEU A 192 -5.31 -4.12 18.88
CA LEU A 192 -4.01 -4.78 18.90
C LEU A 192 -2.99 -4.06 18.01
N LYS A 193 -3.39 -3.70 16.80
CA LYS A 193 -2.55 -2.93 15.89
C LYS A 193 -2.03 -1.66 16.56
N ASN A 194 -2.91 -0.91 17.18
CA ASN A 194 -2.57 0.34 17.86
C ASN A 194 -1.79 0.17 19.18
N VAL A 195 -1.94 -0.96 19.87
CA VAL A 195 -1.06 -1.32 20.99
C VAL A 195 0.37 -1.61 20.52
N LEU A 196 0.53 -2.32 19.41
CA LEU A 196 1.83 -2.73 18.87
C LEU A 196 2.58 -1.56 18.21
N MET A 197 1.89 -0.61 17.59
CA MET A 197 2.52 0.55 16.94
C MET A 197 3.34 1.43 17.89
N ASN A 198 3.06 1.41 19.18
CA ASN A 198 3.83 2.12 20.19
C ASN A 198 5.23 1.52 20.46
N ASP A 199 5.53 0.37 19.85
CA ASP A 199 6.86 -0.25 19.91
C ASP A 199 7.61 0.00 18.58
N PRO A 200 8.79 0.67 18.60
CA PRO A 200 9.55 1.02 17.39
C PRO A 200 10.03 -0.18 16.55
N ARG A 201 9.88 -1.40 17.05
CA ARG A 201 10.14 -2.61 16.27
C ARG A 201 9.06 -2.85 15.21
N TYR A 202 7.83 -2.36 15.44
CA TYR A 202 6.69 -2.50 14.53
C TYR A 202 6.57 -1.29 13.62
N ILE A 203 6.56 -0.09 14.18
CA ILE A 203 6.45 1.17 13.43
C ILE A 203 7.41 2.20 14.02
N ARG A 204 7.99 3.03 13.17
CA ARG A 204 8.69 4.24 13.58
C ARG A 204 7.89 5.45 13.11
N LEU A 205 7.67 6.40 14.00
CA LEU A 205 6.93 7.60 13.67
C LEU A 205 7.88 8.70 13.19
N TYR A 206 7.44 9.48 12.22
CA TYR A 206 8.17 10.63 11.73
C TYR A 206 7.22 11.74 11.24
N SER A 207 7.78 12.91 11.03
CA SER A 207 7.12 14.05 10.38
C SER A 207 8.02 14.64 9.31
N ILE A 208 7.54 15.61 8.55
CA ILE A 208 8.31 16.34 7.53
C ILE A 208 8.72 17.69 8.09
N ARG A 209 10.01 18.04 7.97
CA ARG A 209 10.48 19.37 8.37
C ARG A 209 9.75 20.47 7.58
N GLY A 210 9.18 21.42 8.31
CA GLY A 210 8.40 22.51 7.72
C GLY A 210 6.94 22.19 7.42
N GLY A 211 6.45 20.99 7.77
CA GLY A 211 5.04 20.60 7.69
C GLY A 211 4.77 19.44 6.75
N ILE A 212 3.82 18.59 7.13
CA ILE A 212 3.40 17.44 6.31
C ILE A 212 2.73 17.92 5.00
N GLU A 213 2.13 19.12 4.99
CA GLU A 213 1.52 19.72 3.79
C GLU A 213 2.53 19.92 2.64
N ARG A 214 3.85 19.98 2.92
CA ARG A 214 4.89 20.02 1.88
C ARG A 214 4.86 18.80 0.95
N LEU A 215 4.42 17.64 1.44
CA LEU A 215 4.18 16.47 0.59
C LEU A 215 3.07 16.77 -0.43
N ILE A 216 2.00 17.44 0.01
CA ILE A 216 0.90 17.84 -0.87
C ILE A 216 1.37 18.86 -1.90
N ASP A 217 2.16 19.85 -1.47
CA ASP A 217 2.69 20.90 -2.38
C ASP A 217 3.57 20.26 -3.46
N ARG A 218 4.43 19.31 -3.08
CA ARG A 218 5.26 18.57 -4.04
C ARG A 218 4.41 17.73 -4.99
N LEU A 219 3.49 16.93 -4.48
CA LEU A 219 2.57 16.15 -5.31
C LEU A 219 1.80 17.05 -6.28
N ALA A 220 1.24 18.15 -5.80
CA ALA A 220 0.47 19.09 -6.63
C ALA A 220 1.33 19.75 -7.73
N SER A 221 2.62 19.98 -7.47
CA SER A 221 3.55 20.55 -8.48
C SER A 221 4.02 19.54 -9.53
N GLU A 222 3.98 18.23 -9.21
CA GLU A 222 4.44 17.16 -10.09
C GLU A 222 3.34 16.58 -10.98
N VAL A 223 2.05 16.66 -10.55
CA VAL A 223 0.95 16.11 -11.34
C VAL A 223 0.61 16.98 -12.54
N SER A 224 0.39 16.33 -13.67
CA SER A 224 -0.02 17.00 -14.92
C SER A 224 -1.55 17.04 -15.12
N ALA A 225 -2.31 16.54 -14.14
CA ALA A 225 -3.77 16.53 -14.15
C ALA A 225 -4.38 17.94 -14.22
N GLU A 226 -5.47 18.10 -14.94
CA GLU A 226 -6.32 19.30 -14.81
C GLU A 226 -6.93 19.34 -13.41
N VAL A 227 -6.63 20.38 -12.61
CA VAL A 227 -7.16 20.53 -11.26
C VAL A 227 -8.33 21.51 -11.25
N ARG A 228 -9.48 21.04 -10.77
CA ARG A 228 -10.72 21.84 -10.63
C ARG A 228 -11.07 21.99 -9.15
N LEU A 229 -10.60 23.08 -8.57
CA LEU A 229 -10.94 23.47 -7.19
C LEU A 229 -12.37 24.02 -7.13
N ASN A 230 -12.94 24.12 -5.92
CA ASN A 230 -14.31 24.61 -5.67
C ASN A 230 -15.35 23.90 -6.55
N SER A 231 -15.11 22.60 -6.84
CA SER A 231 -15.89 21.81 -7.77
C SER A 231 -16.44 20.52 -7.12
N PRO A 232 -17.26 20.62 -6.04
CA PRO A 232 -17.81 19.43 -5.39
C PRO A 232 -18.63 18.62 -6.39
N VAL A 233 -18.29 17.35 -6.53
CA VAL A 233 -19.09 16.38 -7.30
C VAL A 233 -20.31 16.01 -6.49
N VAL A 234 -21.48 16.20 -7.06
CA VAL A 234 -22.77 15.98 -6.41
C VAL A 234 -23.54 14.80 -6.98
N ARG A 235 -23.27 14.44 -8.24
CA ARG A 235 -23.96 13.34 -8.92
C ARG A 235 -23.03 12.61 -9.87
N ILE A 236 -23.18 11.30 -9.93
CA ILE A 236 -22.50 10.42 -10.89
C ILE A 236 -23.53 9.49 -11.51
N GLY A 237 -23.54 9.42 -12.84
CA GLY A 237 -24.40 8.54 -13.60
C GLY A 237 -23.66 7.86 -14.75
N ARG A 238 -24.24 6.80 -15.29
CA ARG A 238 -23.71 6.11 -16.46
C ARG A 238 -24.46 6.54 -17.72
N THR A 239 -23.72 6.84 -18.77
CA THR A 239 -24.30 7.19 -20.06
C THR A 239 -24.68 5.93 -20.85
N PRO A 240 -25.56 6.04 -21.86
CA PRO A 240 -25.86 4.91 -22.74
C PRO A 240 -24.65 4.39 -23.52
N HIS A 241 -23.61 5.20 -23.66
CA HIS A 241 -22.38 4.84 -24.36
C HIS A 241 -21.36 4.15 -23.47
N GLY A 242 -21.70 3.87 -22.18
CA GLY A 242 -20.82 3.19 -21.24
C GLY A 242 -19.79 4.10 -20.54
N THR A 243 -19.79 5.41 -20.81
CA THR A 243 -19.02 6.42 -20.06
C THR A 243 -19.72 6.82 -18.78
N TYR A 244 -19.08 7.62 -17.94
CA TYR A 244 -19.64 8.18 -16.72
C TYR A 244 -19.88 9.67 -16.89
N ARG A 245 -21.05 10.14 -16.46
CA ARG A 245 -21.38 11.55 -16.36
C ARG A 245 -21.14 12.01 -14.93
N ILE A 246 -20.22 12.95 -14.75
CA ILE A 246 -19.94 13.59 -13.47
C ILE A 246 -20.56 14.95 -13.45
N THR A 247 -21.45 15.21 -12.49
CA THR A 247 -22.04 16.53 -12.26
C THR A 247 -21.39 17.15 -11.04
N SER A 248 -20.71 18.28 -11.26
CA SER A 248 -20.11 19.10 -10.21
C SER A 248 -20.82 20.45 -10.09
N ARG A 249 -20.75 21.05 -8.92
CA ARG A 249 -21.22 22.42 -8.69
C ARG A 249 -20.04 23.37 -8.87
N ARG A 250 -20.17 24.33 -9.81
CA ARG A 250 -19.18 25.37 -10.08
C ARG A 250 -19.88 26.71 -10.12
N GLU A 251 -19.40 27.69 -9.36
CA GLU A 251 -20.00 29.04 -9.33
C GLU A 251 -21.53 29.01 -9.17
N HIS A 252 -22.05 28.17 -8.27
CA HIS A 252 -23.48 27.93 -8.01
C HIS A 252 -24.26 27.26 -9.16
N ARG A 253 -23.60 26.81 -10.25
CA ARG A 253 -24.23 26.09 -11.36
C ARG A 253 -23.83 24.63 -11.35
N LEU A 254 -24.74 23.78 -11.81
CA LEU A 254 -24.45 22.37 -12.05
C LEU A 254 -23.85 22.23 -13.45
N VAL A 255 -22.66 21.68 -13.54
CA VAL A 255 -21.96 21.40 -14.78
C VAL A 255 -21.66 19.92 -14.86
N SER A 256 -21.95 19.32 -16.02
CA SER A 256 -21.72 17.91 -16.27
C SER A 256 -20.66 17.69 -17.32
N ASP A 257 -19.71 16.81 -17.03
CA ASP A 257 -18.66 16.35 -17.92
C ASP A 257 -18.71 14.83 -18.07
N GLU A 258 -18.20 14.28 -19.18
CA GLU A 258 -18.16 12.84 -19.42
C GLU A 258 -16.74 12.30 -19.38
N PHE A 259 -16.59 11.14 -18.70
CA PHE A 259 -15.32 10.45 -18.47
C PHE A 259 -15.44 8.96 -18.77
N ASP A 260 -14.35 8.36 -19.22
CA ASP A 260 -14.28 6.91 -19.44
C ASP A 260 -14.10 6.16 -18.11
N VAL A 261 -13.43 6.79 -17.13
CA VAL A 261 -13.06 6.21 -15.84
C VAL A 261 -13.37 7.21 -14.74
N VAL A 262 -13.80 6.69 -13.59
CA VAL A 262 -14.00 7.48 -12.36
C VAL A 262 -13.25 6.81 -11.21
N MET A 263 -12.40 7.57 -10.53
CA MET A 263 -11.67 7.15 -9.34
C MET A 263 -12.07 8.04 -8.15
N LEU A 264 -12.70 7.44 -7.15
CA LEU A 264 -13.29 8.14 -6.01
C LEU A 264 -12.31 8.13 -4.84
N ALA A 265 -11.52 9.17 -4.71
CA ALA A 265 -10.55 9.36 -3.62
C ALA A 265 -11.15 10.17 -2.46
N LEU A 266 -12.25 9.67 -1.91
CA LEU A 266 -13.05 10.32 -0.89
C LEU A 266 -13.15 9.47 0.37
N PRO A 267 -13.22 10.06 1.57
CA PRO A 267 -13.64 9.34 2.77
C PRO A 267 -15.01 8.69 2.57
N ASN A 268 -15.24 7.51 3.17
CA ASN A 268 -16.47 6.73 2.99
C ASN A 268 -17.76 7.54 3.22
N TYR A 269 -17.74 8.40 4.22
CA TYR A 269 -18.86 9.29 4.56
C TYR A 269 -19.33 10.17 3.38
N TRP A 270 -18.41 10.64 2.53
CA TRP A 270 -18.73 11.49 1.39
C TRP A 270 -19.27 10.71 0.21
N LEU A 271 -18.92 9.43 0.06
CA LEU A 271 -19.49 8.55 -0.98
C LEU A 271 -21.01 8.41 -0.84
N GLY A 272 -21.50 8.33 0.39
CA GLY A 272 -22.93 8.26 0.70
C GLY A 272 -23.72 9.54 0.34
N ARG A 273 -23.02 10.66 0.06
CA ARG A 273 -23.66 11.94 -0.30
C ARG A 273 -23.70 12.21 -1.79
N ILE A 274 -23.05 11.37 -2.58
CA ILE A 274 -23.11 11.43 -4.04
C ILE A 274 -24.47 10.86 -4.49
N GLU A 275 -25.17 11.59 -5.34
CA GLU A 275 -26.38 11.09 -6.00
C GLU A 275 -25.98 10.17 -7.17
N TRP A 276 -26.54 8.97 -7.18
CA TRP A 276 -26.27 7.96 -8.20
C TRP A 276 -27.48 7.85 -9.13
N ASP A 277 -27.32 8.19 -10.42
CA ASP A 277 -28.43 8.20 -11.39
C ASP A 277 -28.95 6.79 -11.73
N ASN A 278 -28.05 5.78 -11.70
CA ASN A 278 -28.41 4.40 -11.99
C ASN A 278 -28.79 3.65 -10.69
N PRO A 279 -29.92 2.95 -10.62
CA PRO A 279 -30.34 2.19 -9.44
C PRO A 279 -29.36 1.12 -8.99
N ASP A 280 -28.72 0.41 -9.93
CA ASP A 280 -27.75 -0.64 -9.62
C ASP A 280 -26.48 -0.05 -9.02
N LEU A 281 -25.95 1.03 -9.61
CA LEU A 281 -24.85 1.79 -9.02
C LEU A 281 -25.18 2.27 -7.62
N ARG A 282 -26.38 2.83 -7.43
CA ARG A 282 -26.85 3.28 -6.12
C ARG A 282 -26.83 2.15 -5.11
N LYS A 283 -27.33 0.98 -5.46
CA LYS A 283 -27.36 -0.20 -4.60
C LYS A 283 -25.95 -0.62 -4.20
N HIS A 284 -25.03 -0.81 -5.16
CA HIS A 284 -23.66 -1.23 -4.88
C HIS A 284 -22.90 -0.23 -4.01
N PHE A 285 -23.10 1.08 -4.23
CA PHE A 285 -22.47 2.10 -3.39
C PHE A 285 -23.13 2.22 -2.01
N GLN A 286 -24.42 1.99 -1.87
CA GLN A 286 -25.05 1.88 -0.56
C GLN A 286 -24.50 0.69 0.24
N GLU A 287 -24.33 -0.46 -0.40
CA GLU A 287 -23.74 -1.64 0.21
C GLU A 287 -22.26 -1.40 0.59
N HIS A 288 -21.50 -0.77 -0.30
CA HIS A 288 -20.11 -0.39 -0.03
C HIS A 288 -20.02 0.56 1.16
N VAL A 289 -20.79 1.65 1.15
CA VAL A 289 -20.80 2.64 2.25
C VAL A 289 -21.19 1.97 3.56
N ALA A 290 -22.22 1.13 3.57
CA ALA A 290 -22.67 0.43 4.78
C ALA A 290 -21.62 -0.56 5.34
N ASN A 291 -20.83 -1.19 4.45
CA ASN A 291 -19.75 -2.09 4.88
C ASN A 291 -18.62 -1.38 5.64
N TYR A 292 -18.40 -0.10 5.32
CA TYR A 292 -17.35 0.75 5.93
C TYR A 292 -17.91 1.90 6.77
N ASP A 293 -19.17 1.85 7.20
CA ASP A 293 -19.82 2.90 7.98
C ASP A 293 -19.46 2.83 9.49
N PHE A 294 -18.22 3.11 9.76
CA PHE A 294 -17.66 3.20 11.12
C PHE A 294 -16.95 4.55 11.31
N PRO A 295 -17.70 5.67 11.26
CA PRO A 295 -17.08 6.99 11.35
C PRO A 295 -16.42 7.20 12.71
N ALA A 296 -15.21 7.73 12.69
CA ALA A 296 -14.49 8.18 13.86
C ALA A 296 -14.20 9.68 13.75
N HIS A 297 -13.92 10.30 14.86
CA HIS A 297 -13.90 11.75 14.99
C HIS A 297 -12.61 12.20 15.65
N TYR A 298 -12.05 13.29 15.12
CA TYR A 298 -10.96 14.02 15.74
C TYR A 298 -11.31 15.48 15.94
N LEU A 299 -10.80 16.03 17.02
CA LEU A 299 -10.81 17.45 17.33
C LEU A 299 -9.39 17.86 17.72
N ARG A 300 -8.82 18.82 17.00
CA ARG A 300 -7.49 19.35 17.29
C ARG A 300 -7.58 20.73 17.90
N ILE A 301 -6.84 20.94 18.98
CA ILE A 301 -6.69 22.21 19.64
C ILE A 301 -5.19 22.49 19.69
N SER A 302 -4.74 23.54 19.03
CA SER A 302 -3.33 23.93 19.00
C SER A 302 -3.15 25.24 19.74
N CYS A 303 -2.21 25.29 20.69
CA CYS A 303 -1.93 26.43 21.51
C CYS A 303 -0.48 26.89 21.40
N LEU A 304 -0.30 28.17 21.15
CA LEU A 304 0.98 28.87 21.15
C LEU A 304 1.31 29.39 22.53
N PHE A 305 2.54 29.21 22.96
CA PHE A 305 3.07 29.71 24.24
C PHE A 305 4.36 30.51 24.02
N GLU A 306 4.65 31.45 24.91
CA GLU A 306 5.88 32.25 24.87
C GLU A 306 7.16 31.38 24.87
N ARG A 307 7.13 30.20 25.48
CA ARG A 307 8.22 29.21 25.47
C ARG A 307 7.72 27.77 25.68
N PRO A 308 8.47 26.75 25.29
CA PRO A 308 8.11 25.32 25.46
C PRO A 308 8.40 24.83 26.91
N PHE A 309 7.67 25.31 27.91
CA PHE A 309 7.88 25.07 29.33
C PHE A 309 7.75 23.60 29.78
N TRP A 310 7.00 22.79 29.01
CA TRP A 310 6.80 21.36 29.30
C TRP A 310 8.06 20.54 29.13
N ARG A 311 9.05 21.03 28.40
CA ARG A 311 10.31 20.34 28.14
C ARG A 311 11.18 20.20 29.40
N ASP A 312 10.89 20.97 30.42
CA ASP A 312 11.53 20.85 31.74
C ASP A 312 11.10 19.56 32.47
N GLN A 313 9.94 18.97 32.11
CA GLN A 313 9.36 17.79 32.74
C GLN A 313 9.16 16.59 31.82
N MET A 314 9.06 16.81 30.52
CA MET A 314 8.76 15.79 29.51
C MET A 314 9.68 15.95 28.31
N THR A 315 10.10 14.81 27.75
CA THR A 315 10.87 14.75 26.52
C THR A 315 10.15 13.91 25.48
N GLY A 316 10.27 14.30 24.21
CA GLY A 316 9.63 13.62 23.09
C GLY A 316 8.81 14.56 22.23
N SER A 317 8.25 14.02 21.16
CA SER A 317 7.44 14.76 20.19
C SER A 317 5.94 14.67 20.47
N TYR A 318 5.53 13.70 21.32
CA TYR A 318 4.15 13.54 21.73
C TYR A 318 4.03 12.85 23.09
N PHE A 319 2.90 13.03 23.74
CA PHE A 319 2.58 12.52 25.06
C PHE A 319 1.12 12.06 25.08
N MET A 320 0.80 11.03 25.86
CA MET A 320 -0.59 10.64 26.07
C MET A 320 -1.11 11.27 27.36
N LEU A 321 -2.32 11.82 27.31
CA LEU A 321 -2.95 12.54 28.43
C LEU A 321 -4.33 11.95 28.71
N ASP A 322 -4.67 11.70 29.99
CA ASP A 322 -5.94 11.10 30.39
C ASP A 322 -7.13 12.08 30.45
N ALA A 323 -6.95 13.32 29.97
CA ALA A 323 -8.05 14.24 29.71
C ALA A 323 -8.85 13.84 28.45
N PHE A 324 -10.11 14.24 28.37
CA PHE A 324 -11.00 14.02 27.25
C PHE A 324 -11.11 12.53 26.87
N GLY A 325 -11.27 11.66 27.86
CA GLY A 325 -11.30 10.21 27.66
C GLY A 325 -9.97 9.57 27.25
N GLY A 326 -8.93 10.36 27.11
CA GLY A 326 -7.61 10.04 26.58
C GLY A 326 -7.33 10.79 25.27
N CYS A 327 -6.28 11.59 25.25
CA CYS A 327 -5.88 12.32 24.05
C CYS A 327 -4.36 12.28 23.84
N CYS A 328 -3.92 12.52 22.61
CA CYS A 328 -2.52 12.73 22.31
C CYS A 328 -2.20 14.24 22.42
N LEU A 329 -1.09 14.56 23.05
CA LEU A 329 -0.58 15.91 23.20
C LEU A 329 0.76 15.98 22.43
N TYR A 330 0.81 16.75 21.35
CA TYR A 330 1.99 16.90 20.50
C TYR A 330 2.84 18.10 20.91
N ASP A 331 4.15 17.91 21.05
CA ASP A 331 5.13 19.01 21.03
C ASP A 331 5.42 19.38 19.56
N GLU A 332 4.61 20.27 19.00
CA GLU A 332 4.77 20.73 17.62
C GLU A 332 6.06 21.53 17.42
N THR A 333 6.60 22.14 18.48
CA THR A 333 7.87 22.89 18.43
C THR A 333 9.05 22.01 18.04
N ALA A 334 9.00 20.69 18.32
CA ALA A 334 10.04 19.75 17.92
C ALA A 334 10.19 19.64 16.40
N ARG A 335 9.11 19.89 15.65
CA ARG A 335 9.06 19.84 14.19
C ARG A 335 9.41 21.16 13.52
N TYR A 336 9.10 22.25 14.21
CA TYR A 336 9.22 23.63 13.72
C TYR A 336 9.97 24.46 14.75
N PRO A 337 11.30 24.47 14.75
CA PRO A 337 12.06 25.32 15.68
C PRO A 337 11.79 26.79 15.33
N HIS A 338 10.95 27.43 16.12
CA HIS A 338 10.49 28.81 15.91
C HIS A 338 11.04 29.78 16.95
N GLY A 339 12.30 29.71 17.21
CA GLY A 339 12.93 30.58 18.20
C GLY A 339 12.49 30.25 19.63
N PHE A 340 11.94 31.23 20.33
CA PHE A 340 11.56 31.07 21.75
C PHE A 340 10.17 30.48 21.98
N TYR A 341 9.28 30.49 20.98
CA TYR A 341 7.91 30.03 21.13
C TYR A 341 7.81 28.52 21.31
N GLY A 342 6.78 28.09 22.05
CA GLY A 342 6.38 26.70 22.17
C GLY A 342 4.98 26.46 21.58
N VAL A 343 4.77 25.31 20.96
CA VAL A 343 3.44 24.92 20.45
C VAL A 343 3.07 23.54 20.98
N LEU A 344 1.93 23.45 21.68
CA LEU A 344 1.28 22.20 22.06
C LEU A 344 0.01 22.00 21.25
N GLY A 345 -0.17 20.77 20.74
CA GLY A 345 -1.36 20.36 20.02
C GLY A 345 -2.08 19.20 20.71
N TRP A 346 -3.32 19.38 21.10
CA TRP A 346 -4.19 18.32 21.63
C TRP A 346 -4.91 17.64 20.46
N LEU A 347 -4.86 16.33 20.40
CA LEU A 347 -5.69 15.50 19.52
C LEU A 347 -6.69 14.72 20.35
N LEU A 348 -7.91 15.19 20.40
CA LEU A 348 -9.03 14.50 21.01
C LEU A 348 -9.63 13.52 20.00
N ALA A 349 -10.12 12.38 20.48
CA ALA A 349 -10.65 11.32 19.62
C ALA A 349 -12.02 10.81 20.08
N GLY A 350 -12.76 10.17 19.19
CA GLY A 350 -13.99 9.44 19.48
C GLY A 350 -15.17 10.32 19.90
N ASN A 351 -15.96 9.82 20.84
CA ASN A 351 -17.18 10.48 21.31
C ASN A 351 -16.92 11.83 21.98
N ASP A 352 -15.79 11.95 22.68
CA ASP A 352 -15.41 13.25 23.29
C ASP A 352 -15.12 14.29 22.22
N ALA A 353 -14.40 13.92 21.16
CA ALA A 353 -14.16 14.80 20.02
C ALA A 353 -15.48 15.20 19.33
N LEU A 354 -16.42 14.26 19.15
CA LEU A 354 -17.72 14.53 18.55
C LEU A 354 -18.56 15.47 19.41
N ALA A 355 -18.70 15.18 20.70
CA ALA A 355 -19.49 15.97 21.64
C ALA A 355 -18.95 17.40 21.74
N LEU A 356 -17.65 17.54 21.91
CA LEU A 356 -16.96 18.81 22.05
C LEU A 356 -16.89 19.62 20.73
N SER A 357 -17.06 18.99 19.59
CA SER A 357 -17.04 19.69 18.28
C SER A 357 -18.14 20.76 18.15
N ASN A 358 -19.16 20.73 19.00
CA ASN A 358 -20.22 21.74 19.05
C ASN A 358 -19.91 22.91 19.99
N CYS A 359 -18.81 22.85 20.76
CA CYS A 359 -18.39 23.95 21.62
C CYS A 359 -17.69 25.05 20.80
N ASP A 360 -17.74 26.29 21.29
CA ASP A 360 -16.96 27.38 20.75
C ASP A 360 -15.45 27.19 20.98
N ASP A 361 -14.63 27.85 20.16
CA ASP A 361 -13.19 27.68 20.16
C ASP A 361 -12.55 28.16 21.45
N GLN A 362 -13.04 29.28 22.03
CA GLN A 362 -12.49 29.85 23.26
C GLN A 362 -12.68 28.88 24.44
N ARG A 363 -13.86 28.27 24.54
CA ARG A 363 -14.15 27.23 25.51
C ARG A 363 -13.26 26.01 25.37
N LEU A 364 -13.07 25.53 24.14
CA LEU A 364 -12.22 24.39 23.86
C LEU A 364 -10.75 24.65 24.22
N ILE A 365 -10.23 25.83 23.87
CA ILE A 365 -8.89 26.27 24.26
C ILE A 365 -8.74 26.35 25.77
N ALA A 366 -9.72 26.94 26.48
CA ALA A 366 -9.70 26.98 27.91
C ALA A 366 -9.70 25.60 28.58
N MET A 367 -10.48 24.65 28.03
CA MET A 367 -10.50 23.25 28.49
C MET A 367 -9.16 22.55 28.24
N ALA A 368 -8.54 22.78 27.09
CA ALA A 368 -7.21 22.24 26.77
C ALA A 368 -6.15 22.76 27.74
N LEU A 369 -6.11 24.06 27.98
CA LEU A 369 -5.20 24.66 28.96
C LEU A 369 -5.45 24.14 30.41
N ALA A 370 -6.73 23.96 30.79
CA ALA A 370 -7.09 23.41 32.09
C ALA A 370 -6.69 21.94 32.25
N SER A 371 -6.56 21.18 31.18
CA SER A 371 -6.19 19.75 31.19
C SER A 371 -4.70 19.49 31.46
N LEU A 372 -3.86 20.52 31.39
CA LEU A 372 -2.44 20.37 31.72
C LEU A 372 -2.28 20.01 33.20
N PRO A 373 -1.33 19.13 33.56
CA PRO A 373 -1.06 18.72 34.92
C PRO A 373 -0.88 19.92 35.89
N GLY A 374 -1.25 19.75 37.14
CA GLY A 374 -1.10 20.78 38.19
C GLY A 374 0.33 21.31 38.33
N SER A 375 1.33 20.44 38.08
CA SER A 375 2.74 20.86 38.05
C SER A 375 3.08 21.87 36.95
N MET A 376 2.22 22.01 35.95
CA MET A 376 2.35 22.94 34.81
C MET A 376 1.36 24.10 34.88
N ALA A 377 0.43 24.11 35.86
CA ALA A 377 -0.66 25.07 35.93
C ALA A 377 -0.18 26.53 35.94
N GLN A 378 0.94 26.82 36.62
CA GLN A 378 1.54 28.15 36.68
C GLN A 378 2.00 28.68 35.31
N HIS A 379 2.22 27.79 34.32
CA HIS A 379 2.69 28.19 33.00
C HIS A 379 1.53 28.49 32.02
N ARG A 380 0.28 28.33 32.42
CA ARG A 380 -0.89 28.68 31.59
C ARG A 380 -0.90 30.17 31.22
N GLN A 381 -0.31 31.03 32.06
CA GLN A 381 -0.15 32.47 31.78
C GLN A 381 0.77 32.76 30.57
N LEU A 382 1.58 31.79 30.14
CA LEU A 382 2.44 31.90 28.94
C LEU A 382 1.67 31.67 27.62
N PHE A 383 0.38 31.40 27.70
CA PHE A 383 -0.49 31.23 26.54
C PHE A 383 -0.60 32.53 25.74
N VAL A 384 -0.43 32.43 24.41
CA VAL A 384 -0.48 33.56 23.47
C VAL A 384 -1.73 33.48 22.60
N GLU A 385 -1.91 32.39 21.90
CA GLU A 385 -2.96 32.19 20.88
C GLU A 385 -3.35 30.73 20.79
N GLY A 386 -4.59 30.43 20.36
CA GLY A 386 -5.06 29.07 20.13
C GLY A 386 -5.94 28.95 18.89
N GLU A 387 -5.87 27.83 18.21
CA GLU A 387 -6.71 27.49 17.06
C GLU A 387 -7.36 26.11 17.26
N VAL A 388 -8.55 25.93 16.68
CA VAL A 388 -9.33 24.69 16.77
C VAL A 388 -9.71 24.19 15.39
N HIS A 389 -9.47 22.89 15.14
CA HIS A 389 -9.83 22.22 13.88
C HIS A 389 -10.66 20.97 14.16
N ARG A 390 -11.79 20.84 13.46
CA ARG A 390 -12.79 19.79 13.67
C ARG A 390 -12.78 18.82 12.49
N TRP A 391 -12.50 17.55 12.76
CA TRP A 391 -12.44 16.47 11.77
C TRP A 391 -13.52 15.43 12.08
N VAL A 392 -14.79 15.84 12.01
CA VAL A 392 -15.94 14.97 12.31
C VAL A 392 -16.16 13.96 11.17
N GLY A 393 -16.17 12.67 11.50
CA GLY A 393 -16.32 11.58 10.53
C GLY A 393 -15.15 11.46 9.55
N ALA A 394 -14.00 12.02 9.88
CA ALA A 394 -12.88 12.12 8.96
C ALA A 394 -12.03 10.85 8.85
N VAL A 395 -12.13 9.92 9.80
CA VAL A 395 -11.40 8.65 9.84
C VAL A 395 -12.39 7.50 10.05
N ASN A 396 -11.91 6.27 9.93
CA ASN A 396 -12.70 5.06 10.13
C ASN A 396 -12.29 4.35 11.42
N ALA A 397 -13.26 3.98 12.25
CA ALA A 397 -13.04 3.27 13.51
C ALA A 397 -12.72 1.78 13.32
N ARG A 398 -12.98 1.25 12.16
CA ARG A 398 -12.70 -0.14 11.76
C ARG A 398 -12.17 -0.16 10.33
N PRO A 399 -10.92 0.24 10.11
CA PRO A 399 -10.31 0.14 8.80
C PRO A 399 -10.45 -1.28 8.26
N GLY A 400 -10.77 -1.42 6.96
CA GLY A 400 -11.02 -2.71 6.36
C GLY A 400 -12.41 -3.33 6.66
N GLY A 401 -13.21 -2.77 7.58
CA GLY A 401 -14.56 -3.22 7.93
C GLY A 401 -14.61 -4.41 8.88
N LYS A 402 -15.82 -4.96 9.10
CA LYS A 402 -16.04 -6.14 9.94
C LYS A 402 -15.49 -7.42 9.33
N ARG A 403 -15.62 -7.54 8.02
CA ARG A 403 -15.15 -8.67 7.22
C ARG A 403 -14.25 -8.12 6.13
N LEU A 404 -13.01 -8.55 6.11
CA LEU A 404 -12.09 -8.17 5.05
C LEU A 404 -12.56 -8.79 3.73
N LEU A 405 -12.87 -7.91 2.79
CA LEU A 405 -13.12 -8.29 1.40
C LEU A 405 -11.77 -8.44 0.68
N ALA A 406 -11.75 -9.20 -0.41
CA ALA A 406 -10.58 -9.23 -1.29
C ALA A 406 -10.28 -7.82 -1.84
N MET A 407 -9.02 -7.52 -2.11
CA MET A 407 -8.56 -6.19 -2.56
C MET A 407 -9.39 -5.65 -3.74
N ARG A 408 -9.66 -6.50 -4.73
CA ARG A 408 -10.53 -6.15 -5.87
C ARG A 408 -11.92 -5.68 -5.43
N GLN A 409 -12.53 -6.36 -4.47
CA GLN A 409 -13.88 -6.02 -3.99
C GLN A 409 -13.89 -4.73 -3.17
N ARG A 410 -12.79 -4.45 -2.44
CA ARG A 410 -12.66 -3.19 -1.68
C ARG A 410 -12.62 -1.99 -2.61
N HIS A 411 -11.87 -2.08 -3.72
CA HIS A 411 -11.62 -0.97 -4.64
C HIS A 411 -12.61 -0.89 -5.80
N SER A 412 -13.40 -1.92 -6.05
CA SER A 412 -14.37 -1.97 -7.14
C SER A 412 -15.72 -2.48 -6.63
N PRO A 413 -16.58 -1.59 -6.10
CA PRO A 413 -17.89 -1.97 -5.54
C PRO A 413 -18.77 -2.73 -6.53
N ASP A 414 -18.65 -2.46 -7.81
CA ASP A 414 -19.31 -3.17 -8.91
C ASP A 414 -18.28 -3.50 -10.01
N ALA A 415 -17.47 -4.51 -9.76
CA ALA A 415 -16.39 -4.90 -10.67
C ALA A 415 -16.86 -5.47 -12.02
N VAL A 416 -18.11 -5.92 -12.12
CA VAL A 416 -18.70 -6.50 -13.33
C VAL A 416 -19.45 -5.46 -14.14
N GLY A 417 -20.42 -4.79 -13.52
CA GLY A 417 -21.26 -3.79 -14.20
C GLY A 417 -20.53 -2.47 -14.47
N ASN A 418 -19.64 -2.06 -13.56
CA ASN A 418 -18.92 -0.79 -13.61
C ASN A 418 -17.43 -0.94 -13.34
N PRO A 419 -16.70 -1.67 -14.19
CA PRO A 419 -15.28 -1.99 -13.99
C PRO A 419 -14.34 -0.77 -13.97
N TYR A 420 -14.76 0.36 -14.51
CA TYR A 420 -14.02 1.62 -14.58
C TYR A 420 -14.44 2.64 -13.51
N LEU A 421 -15.15 2.19 -12.47
CA LEU A 421 -15.50 2.98 -11.31
C LEU A 421 -14.81 2.39 -10.08
N LEU A 422 -13.75 3.06 -9.63
CA LEU A 422 -12.85 2.59 -8.57
C LEU A 422 -12.93 3.50 -7.35
N VAL A 423 -12.67 2.94 -6.19
CA VAL A 423 -12.65 3.66 -4.90
C VAL A 423 -11.24 3.61 -4.32
N ILE A 424 -10.81 4.72 -3.74
CA ILE A 424 -9.49 4.90 -3.11
C ILE A 424 -9.72 5.51 -1.73
N GLY A 425 -9.11 4.94 -0.70
CA GLY A 425 -9.23 5.48 0.65
C GLY A 425 -8.51 4.65 1.71
N ASP A 426 -8.12 5.35 2.76
CA ASP A 426 -7.54 4.80 3.98
C ASP A 426 -8.45 3.75 4.65
N TYR A 427 -9.76 4.00 4.66
CA TYR A 427 -10.76 3.14 5.31
C TYR A 427 -10.87 1.73 4.70
N LEU A 428 -10.35 1.51 3.50
CA LEU A 428 -10.31 0.21 2.83
C LEU A 428 -9.26 -0.72 3.42
N LEU A 429 -8.21 -0.16 4.03
CA LEU A 429 -7.03 -0.86 4.51
C LEU A 429 -6.75 -0.51 5.98
N ASP A 430 -6.28 0.72 6.21
CA ASP A 430 -5.88 1.23 7.51
C ASP A 430 -5.98 2.77 7.52
N SER A 431 -6.44 3.37 8.60
CA SER A 431 -6.64 4.84 8.68
C SER A 431 -5.32 5.62 8.76
N THR A 432 -4.41 5.39 7.79
CA THR A 432 -3.08 6.02 7.68
C THR A 432 -2.83 6.59 6.29
N ILE A 433 -1.83 7.46 6.14
CA ILE A 433 -1.40 7.93 4.82
C ILE A 433 -0.72 6.81 4.02
N ASN A 434 -0.01 5.89 4.68
CA ASN A 434 0.56 4.70 4.03
C ASN A 434 -0.55 3.89 3.34
N ALA A 435 -1.66 3.62 4.03
CA ALA A 435 -2.80 2.92 3.47
C ALA A 435 -3.47 3.67 2.30
N VAL A 436 -3.48 5.01 2.34
CA VAL A 436 -3.96 5.83 1.20
C VAL A 436 -3.07 5.61 -0.01
N VAL A 437 -1.74 5.60 0.17
CA VAL A 437 -0.78 5.37 -0.92
C VAL A 437 -0.96 3.96 -1.49
N SER A 438 -0.99 2.92 -0.64
CA SER A 438 -1.22 1.53 -1.08
C SER A 438 -2.55 1.35 -1.81
N SER A 439 -3.61 2.02 -1.33
CA SER A 439 -4.93 2.00 -1.99
C SER A 439 -4.90 2.68 -3.37
N ALA A 440 -4.15 3.77 -3.51
CA ALA A 440 -3.97 4.47 -4.79
C ALA A 440 -3.15 3.61 -5.78
N GLU A 441 -2.07 2.98 -5.32
CA GLU A 441 -1.24 2.06 -6.11
C GLU A 441 -2.08 0.90 -6.65
N TYR A 442 -2.84 0.24 -5.77
CA TYR A 442 -3.73 -0.84 -6.19
C TYR A 442 -4.75 -0.39 -7.24
N ALA A 443 -5.44 0.73 -7.00
CA ALA A 443 -6.48 1.22 -7.91
C ALA A 443 -5.91 1.66 -9.27
N ALA A 444 -4.76 2.35 -9.28
CA ALA A 444 -4.07 2.74 -10.50
C ALA A 444 -3.59 1.51 -11.28
N GLY A 445 -2.95 0.53 -10.62
CA GLY A 445 -2.51 -0.72 -11.23
C GLY A 445 -3.68 -1.52 -11.83
N ALA A 446 -4.80 -1.64 -11.10
CA ALA A 446 -6.00 -2.30 -11.60
C ALA A 446 -6.61 -1.61 -12.82
N LEU A 447 -6.62 -0.27 -12.86
CA LEU A 447 -7.07 0.50 -14.01
C LEU A 447 -6.18 0.24 -15.23
N LEU A 448 -4.89 0.36 -15.05
CA LEU A 448 -3.91 0.21 -16.12
C LEU A 448 -3.95 -1.19 -16.71
N SER A 449 -3.97 -2.22 -15.88
CA SER A 449 -4.12 -3.60 -16.33
C SER A 449 -5.38 -3.81 -17.18
N ARG A 450 -6.48 -3.08 -16.91
CA ARG A 450 -7.70 -3.13 -17.74
C ARG A 450 -7.53 -2.41 -19.07
N ILE A 451 -6.99 -1.20 -19.05
CA ILE A 451 -6.75 -0.40 -20.26
C ILE A 451 -5.88 -1.22 -21.22
N TYR A 452 -4.85 -1.87 -20.69
CA TYR A 452 -3.99 -2.75 -21.48
C TYR A 452 -4.75 -3.91 -22.07
N ARG A 453 -5.50 -4.67 -21.26
CA ARG A 453 -6.32 -5.79 -21.73
C ARG A 453 -7.28 -5.38 -22.84
N GLU A 454 -7.98 -4.25 -22.71
CA GLU A 454 -8.89 -3.76 -23.77
C GLU A 454 -8.17 -3.37 -25.06
N LYS A 455 -7.01 -2.70 -24.93
CA LYS A 455 -6.21 -2.29 -26.09
C LYS A 455 -5.72 -3.51 -26.86
N HIS A 456 -5.33 -4.56 -26.13
CA HIS A 456 -4.87 -5.82 -26.73
C HIS A 456 -6.01 -6.64 -27.31
N ALA A 457 -7.12 -6.81 -26.61
CA ALA A 457 -8.31 -7.48 -27.15
C ALA A 457 -8.87 -6.79 -28.41
N ALA A 458 -8.82 -5.47 -28.49
CA ALA A 458 -9.17 -4.72 -29.69
C ALA A 458 -8.16 -4.97 -30.85
N LYS A 459 -6.87 -5.05 -30.54
CA LYS A 459 -5.81 -5.39 -31.52
C LYS A 459 -5.97 -6.83 -32.00
N GLU A 460 -6.30 -7.78 -31.11
CA GLU A 460 -6.59 -9.18 -31.47
C GLU A 460 -7.84 -9.32 -32.33
N ALA A 461 -8.92 -8.60 -32.02
CA ALA A 461 -10.13 -8.61 -32.83
C ALA A 461 -9.86 -8.06 -34.25
N VAL A 462 -9.00 -7.03 -34.38
CA VAL A 462 -8.56 -6.51 -35.67
C VAL A 462 -7.61 -7.50 -36.35
N THR A 463 -6.69 -8.14 -35.62
CA THR A 463 -5.79 -9.15 -36.14
C THR A 463 -6.55 -10.43 -36.50
N ALA A 464 -7.51 -10.87 -35.70
CA ALA A 464 -8.42 -11.99 -36.04
C ALA A 464 -9.27 -11.69 -37.28
N ALA A 465 -9.79 -10.46 -37.42
CA ALA A 465 -10.53 -10.02 -38.60
C ALA A 465 -9.62 -9.91 -39.86
N ILE A 466 -8.34 -9.62 -39.68
CA ILE A 466 -7.32 -9.67 -40.76
C ILE A 466 -6.93 -11.12 -41.04
N ASN A 467 -6.81 -11.97 -40.02
CA ASN A 467 -6.38 -13.37 -40.11
C ASN A 467 -7.48 -14.31 -40.63
N THR A 468 -8.77 -13.97 -40.49
CA THR A 468 -9.85 -14.67 -41.20
C THR A 468 -9.76 -14.49 -42.72
N LYS A 469 -8.93 -13.57 -43.21
CA LYS A 469 -8.58 -13.43 -44.65
C LYS A 469 -7.24 -14.11 -45.03
N LYS A 470 -6.46 -14.62 -44.07
CA LYS A 470 -5.19 -15.35 -44.32
C LYS A 470 -5.13 -16.55 -43.38
N GLN A 471 -5.63 -17.70 -43.83
CA GLN A 471 -5.31 -18.98 -43.19
C GLN A 471 -3.86 -19.29 -43.40
N GLY A 472 -3.12 -19.55 -42.30
CA GLY A 472 -1.84 -20.23 -42.28
C GLY A 472 -0.62 -19.33 -42.39
N ALA A 473 0.18 -19.34 -41.38
CA ALA A 473 1.47 -18.74 -41.15
C ALA A 473 1.42 -17.45 -40.36
N ASP A 474 2.06 -17.45 -39.19
CA ASP A 474 2.94 -16.32 -38.79
C ASP A 474 3.35 -16.33 -37.31
N SER A 475 3.14 -17.44 -36.54
CA SER A 475 3.89 -17.63 -35.28
C SER A 475 5.38 -17.82 -35.55
N ASP A 476 5.70 -18.44 -36.72
CA ASP A 476 7.07 -18.76 -37.13
C ASP A 476 7.81 -17.49 -37.51
N LYS A 477 7.13 -16.56 -38.20
CA LYS A 477 7.69 -15.30 -38.65
C LYS A 477 8.01 -14.36 -37.48
N TYR A 478 7.22 -14.41 -36.44
CA TYR A 478 7.46 -13.64 -35.22
C TYR A 478 8.83 -13.97 -34.59
N PHE A 479 9.12 -15.25 -34.39
CA PHE A 479 10.41 -15.68 -33.82
C PHE A 479 11.59 -15.46 -34.76
N ASP A 480 11.36 -15.36 -36.07
CA ASP A 480 12.39 -15.05 -37.06
C ASP A 480 12.65 -13.52 -37.18
N GLU A 481 11.63 -12.71 -36.96
CA GLU A 481 11.69 -11.25 -37.04
C GLU A 481 11.97 -10.56 -35.68
N TYR A 482 11.93 -11.32 -34.58
CA TYR A 482 12.20 -10.81 -33.25
C TYR A 482 13.63 -10.24 -33.14
N ALA A 483 13.77 -9.07 -32.54
CA ALA A 483 15.04 -8.37 -32.34
C ALA A 483 15.72 -7.93 -33.64
N ASP A 484 15.06 -7.11 -34.44
CA ASP A 484 15.62 -6.46 -35.65
C ASP A 484 16.12 -7.43 -36.74
N GLY A 485 15.42 -8.53 -36.92
CA GLY A 485 15.78 -9.54 -37.94
C GLY A 485 16.95 -10.43 -37.54
N GLN A 486 17.38 -10.43 -36.31
CA GLN A 486 18.32 -11.41 -35.79
C GLN A 486 17.59 -12.72 -35.49
N LYS A 487 18.20 -13.85 -35.81
CA LYS A 487 17.65 -15.15 -35.41
C LYS A 487 17.56 -15.22 -33.90
N TYR A 488 16.41 -15.60 -33.35
CA TYR A 488 16.12 -15.73 -31.93
C TYR A 488 17.27 -16.40 -31.14
N SER A 489 17.95 -17.35 -31.74
CA SER A 489 19.13 -18.04 -31.19
C SER A 489 20.35 -17.14 -30.91
N ARG A 490 20.44 -15.93 -31.50
CA ARG A 490 21.55 -14.99 -31.28
C ARG A 490 21.21 -13.96 -30.20
N SER A 491 19.98 -13.45 -30.18
CA SER A 491 19.55 -12.49 -29.16
C SER A 491 19.48 -13.12 -27.77
N PHE A 492 19.02 -14.37 -27.66
CA PHE A 492 18.94 -15.07 -26.38
C PHE A 492 20.29 -15.28 -25.69
N LYS A 493 21.40 -15.31 -26.43
CA LYS A 493 22.73 -15.45 -25.86
C LYS A 493 23.17 -14.22 -25.04
N ASP A 494 22.63 -13.07 -25.35
CA ASP A 494 23.04 -11.78 -24.78
C ASP A 494 22.08 -11.28 -23.71
N TYR A 495 20.87 -11.84 -23.58
CA TYR A 495 19.81 -11.36 -22.70
C TYR A 495 19.61 -12.15 -21.41
N PHE A 496 20.05 -13.41 -21.32
CA PHE A 496 19.86 -14.26 -20.14
C PHE A 496 21.20 -14.68 -19.55
N CYS A 497 21.50 -14.16 -18.40
CA CYS A 497 22.69 -14.53 -17.66
C CYS A 497 22.33 -15.54 -16.57
N GLU A 498 22.35 -16.81 -16.90
CA GLU A 498 22.04 -17.94 -16.03
C GLU A 498 22.98 -18.03 -14.81
N GLU A 499 24.17 -17.42 -14.93
CA GLU A 499 25.12 -17.28 -13.81
C GLU A 499 24.45 -16.56 -12.65
N TRP A 500 23.67 -15.52 -12.94
CA TRP A 500 22.98 -14.76 -11.90
C TRP A 500 21.82 -15.53 -11.26
N THR A 501 21.12 -16.38 -12.02
CA THR A 501 20.10 -17.25 -11.43
C THR A 501 20.72 -18.17 -10.39
N CYS A 502 21.93 -18.68 -10.62
CA CYS A 502 22.65 -19.48 -9.63
C CYS A 502 23.05 -18.64 -8.41
N ASP A 503 23.52 -17.41 -8.61
CA ASP A 503 23.86 -16.48 -7.53
C ASP A 503 22.65 -16.06 -6.72
N LEU A 504 21.50 -15.84 -7.37
CA LEU A 504 20.23 -15.55 -6.71
C LEU A 504 19.76 -16.73 -5.85
N ILE A 505 19.81 -17.96 -6.40
CA ILE A 505 19.49 -19.19 -5.66
C ILE A 505 20.40 -19.34 -4.44
N GLU A 506 21.69 -19.07 -4.59
CA GLU A 506 22.64 -19.10 -3.46
C GLU A 506 22.30 -18.02 -2.43
N ALA A 507 22.00 -16.81 -2.86
CA ALA A 507 21.67 -15.69 -1.96
C ALA A 507 20.40 -15.96 -1.14
N VAL A 508 19.37 -16.55 -1.76
CA VAL A 508 18.06 -16.78 -1.14
C VAL A 508 18.03 -18.06 -0.29
N TRP A 509 18.53 -19.16 -0.84
CA TRP A 509 18.41 -20.48 -0.19
C TRP A 509 19.72 -21.07 0.32
N GLY A 510 20.85 -20.39 0.12
CA GLY A 510 22.18 -20.89 0.51
C GLY A 510 22.61 -22.14 -0.29
N ARG A 511 22.05 -22.35 -1.49
CA ARG A 511 22.30 -23.55 -2.28
C ARG A 511 23.19 -23.27 -3.48
N ARG A 512 24.27 -24.04 -3.59
CA ARG A 512 25.16 -24.05 -4.75
C ARG A 512 24.96 -25.30 -5.60
N PRO A 513 25.24 -25.25 -6.89
CA PRO A 513 25.27 -26.47 -7.69
C PRO A 513 26.23 -27.53 -7.13
N PRO A 514 25.94 -28.84 -7.29
CA PRO A 514 24.90 -29.35 -8.20
C PRO A 514 23.51 -29.42 -7.55
N TYR A 515 22.49 -29.00 -8.32
CA TYR A 515 21.07 -29.22 -8.05
C TYR A 515 20.32 -29.41 -9.36
N LYS A 516 19.07 -29.87 -9.28
CA LYS A 516 18.21 -30.09 -10.44
C LYS A 516 17.25 -28.92 -10.61
N LEU A 517 17.23 -28.31 -11.82
CA LEU A 517 16.42 -27.14 -12.12
C LEU A 517 15.57 -27.36 -13.37
N LEU A 518 14.31 -26.93 -13.32
CA LEU A 518 13.44 -26.84 -14.50
C LEU A 518 13.34 -25.37 -14.93
N ASP A 519 13.58 -25.14 -16.22
CA ASP A 519 13.36 -23.87 -16.91
C ASP A 519 12.01 -23.93 -17.64
N CYS A 520 11.01 -23.20 -17.15
CA CYS A 520 9.69 -23.11 -17.76
C CYS A 520 9.64 -21.90 -18.70
N GLY A 521 9.35 -22.15 -19.98
CA GLY A 521 9.49 -21.18 -21.05
C GLY A 521 10.90 -21.16 -21.63
N SER A 522 11.52 -22.34 -21.72
CA SER A 522 12.93 -22.54 -22.11
C SER A 522 13.24 -22.27 -23.57
N ALA A 523 12.23 -21.88 -24.35
CA ALA A 523 12.35 -21.60 -25.78
C ALA A 523 13.12 -22.72 -26.55
N ASN A 524 14.20 -22.38 -27.27
CA ASN A 524 15.02 -23.35 -27.96
C ASN A 524 16.07 -24.06 -27.07
N GLY A 525 15.98 -23.92 -25.74
CA GLY A 525 16.83 -24.61 -24.75
C GLY A 525 18.30 -24.14 -24.72
N LEU A 526 18.60 -22.94 -25.16
CA LEU A 526 19.96 -22.38 -25.04
C LEU A 526 20.37 -22.10 -23.59
N THR A 527 19.42 -21.75 -22.75
CA THR A 527 19.58 -21.58 -21.31
C THR A 527 20.15 -22.81 -20.63
N LEU A 528 19.73 -24.02 -21.09
CA LEU A 528 20.22 -25.29 -20.55
C LEU A 528 21.73 -25.47 -20.75
N LYS A 529 22.28 -24.91 -21.82
CA LYS A 529 23.73 -24.95 -22.09
C LYS A 529 24.49 -24.11 -21.05
N ALA A 530 23.95 -22.98 -20.67
CA ALA A 530 24.59 -22.11 -19.70
C ALA A 530 24.46 -22.69 -18.29
N PHE A 531 23.30 -23.15 -17.88
CA PHE A 531 23.12 -23.88 -16.62
C PHE A 531 24.06 -25.11 -16.51
N ALA A 532 24.24 -25.84 -17.58
CA ALA A 532 25.18 -26.99 -17.58
C ALA A 532 26.63 -26.57 -17.33
N LYS A 533 27.08 -25.40 -17.81
CA LYS A 533 28.41 -24.85 -17.50
C LYS A 533 28.58 -24.57 -16.00
N MET A 534 27.47 -24.17 -15.33
CA MET A 534 27.42 -23.91 -13.90
C MET A 534 27.23 -25.20 -13.06
N LYS A 535 27.30 -26.39 -13.66
CA LYS A 535 27.07 -27.71 -13.04
C LYS A 535 25.63 -27.91 -12.50
N VAL A 536 24.65 -27.22 -13.10
CA VAL A 536 23.24 -27.43 -12.82
C VAL A 536 22.71 -28.53 -13.73
N ASP A 537 21.96 -29.49 -13.17
CA ASP A 537 21.22 -30.49 -13.96
C ASP A 537 19.89 -29.86 -14.43
N ALA A 538 20.00 -29.09 -15.51
CA ALA A 538 18.89 -28.30 -16.05
C ALA A 538 18.07 -29.08 -17.08
N TRP A 539 16.75 -28.90 -17.02
CA TRP A 539 15.73 -29.36 -17.95
C TRP A 539 14.89 -28.17 -18.39
N GLY A 540 14.33 -28.22 -19.58
CA GLY A 540 13.46 -27.19 -20.12
C GLY A 540 12.11 -27.71 -20.55
N VAL A 541 11.11 -26.85 -20.50
CA VAL A 541 9.78 -27.07 -21.06
C VAL A 541 9.38 -25.86 -21.89
N GLU A 542 8.99 -26.12 -23.14
CA GLU A 542 8.51 -25.12 -24.10
C GLU A 542 7.21 -25.58 -24.73
N SER A 543 6.20 -24.72 -24.76
CA SER A 543 4.90 -25.02 -25.35
C SER A 543 4.82 -24.74 -26.85
N ASN A 544 5.60 -23.80 -27.38
CA ASN A 544 5.60 -23.44 -28.79
C ASN A 544 6.39 -24.46 -29.61
N GLU A 545 5.72 -25.04 -30.58
CA GLU A 545 6.29 -26.11 -31.43
C GLU A 545 7.46 -25.62 -32.28
N TYR A 546 7.30 -24.46 -32.90
CA TYR A 546 8.29 -23.90 -33.82
C TYR A 546 9.60 -23.61 -33.08
N ILE A 547 9.57 -22.83 -31.98
CA ILE A 547 10.80 -22.51 -31.28
C ILE A 547 11.43 -23.72 -30.59
N HIS A 548 10.61 -24.65 -30.06
CA HIS A 548 11.11 -25.93 -29.55
C HIS A 548 11.80 -26.77 -30.61
N SER A 549 11.30 -26.78 -31.87
CA SER A 549 11.91 -27.54 -32.98
C SER A 549 13.34 -27.09 -33.27
N GLN A 550 13.68 -25.83 -32.95
CA GLN A 550 15.01 -25.26 -33.12
C GLN A 550 15.99 -25.63 -32.00
N THR A 551 15.58 -26.46 -31.04
CA THR A 551 16.44 -26.92 -29.96
C THR A 551 17.67 -27.66 -30.55
N PRO A 552 18.89 -27.26 -30.17
CA PRO A 552 20.10 -27.93 -30.62
C PRO A 552 20.10 -29.43 -30.29
N LYS A 553 20.53 -30.27 -31.22
CA LYS A 553 20.49 -31.73 -31.09
C LYS A 553 20.98 -32.25 -29.73
N LYS A 554 22.00 -31.62 -29.15
CA LYS A 554 22.58 -31.98 -27.86
C LYS A 554 21.59 -31.81 -26.68
N TRP A 555 20.63 -30.89 -26.77
CA TRP A 555 19.71 -30.54 -25.69
C TRP A 555 18.29 -31.06 -25.90
N ARG A 556 17.96 -31.67 -27.06
CA ARG A 556 16.61 -32.16 -27.39
C ARG A 556 16.04 -33.14 -26.37
N SER A 557 16.88 -33.95 -25.73
CA SER A 557 16.41 -34.89 -24.69
C SER A 557 16.13 -34.23 -23.34
N ARG A 558 16.52 -32.98 -23.16
CA ARG A 558 16.35 -32.22 -21.95
C ARG A 558 15.45 -31.00 -22.09
N ASN A 559 15.23 -30.55 -23.33
CA ASN A 559 14.27 -29.50 -23.65
C ASN A 559 13.00 -30.18 -24.19
N LEU A 560 11.97 -30.29 -23.36
CA LEU A 560 10.77 -31.05 -23.68
C LEU A 560 9.67 -30.10 -24.19
N ARG A 561 8.94 -30.60 -25.20
CA ARG A 561 7.70 -29.92 -25.55
C ARG A 561 6.63 -30.23 -24.50
N GLY A 562 6.00 -29.21 -23.94
CA GLY A 562 5.01 -29.39 -22.89
C GLY A 562 4.31 -28.10 -22.47
N ASP A 563 3.21 -28.28 -21.78
CA ASP A 563 2.42 -27.20 -21.19
C ASP A 563 2.70 -27.12 -19.68
N VAL A 564 3.04 -25.94 -19.20
CA VAL A 564 3.35 -25.71 -17.78
C VAL A 564 2.17 -26.02 -16.84
N ARG A 565 0.95 -26.00 -17.37
CA ARG A 565 -0.29 -26.35 -16.65
C ARG A 565 -0.44 -27.85 -16.42
N LYS A 566 0.33 -28.68 -17.15
CA LYS A 566 0.30 -30.14 -17.05
C LYS A 566 1.66 -30.72 -17.40
N LEU A 567 2.53 -30.79 -16.41
CA LEU A 567 3.91 -31.26 -16.58
C LEU A 567 4.03 -32.79 -16.39
N HIS A 568 4.73 -33.45 -17.30
CA HIS A 568 4.93 -34.91 -17.26
C HIS A 568 6.12 -35.34 -16.40
N PHE A 569 6.34 -34.65 -15.27
CA PHE A 569 7.35 -35.01 -14.30
C PHE A 569 6.72 -35.54 -13.01
N ALA A 570 7.43 -36.42 -12.32
CA ALA A 570 7.00 -36.89 -11.01
C ALA A 570 7.06 -35.77 -9.95
N ASP A 571 6.31 -35.94 -8.86
CA ASP A 571 6.31 -35.01 -7.72
C ASP A 571 7.73 -34.81 -7.17
N GLY A 572 8.11 -33.57 -6.90
CA GLY A 572 9.41 -33.23 -6.35
C GLY A 572 10.59 -33.59 -7.27
N SER A 573 10.39 -33.61 -8.58
CA SER A 573 11.45 -33.94 -9.56
C SER A 573 12.59 -32.94 -9.61
N PHE A 574 12.35 -31.70 -9.22
CA PHE A 574 13.31 -30.60 -9.32
C PHE A 574 13.54 -29.94 -7.96
N ASP A 575 14.75 -29.53 -7.69
CA ASP A 575 15.08 -28.73 -6.52
C ASP A 575 14.50 -27.33 -6.65
N PHE A 576 14.72 -26.73 -7.83
CA PHE A 576 14.27 -25.41 -8.16
C PHE A 576 13.53 -25.38 -9.50
N VAL A 577 12.63 -24.41 -9.62
CA VAL A 577 12.03 -24.02 -10.89
C VAL A 577 12.43 -22.58 -11.18
N TYR A 578 12.88 -22.32 -12.40
CA TYR A 578 13.03 -20.99 -12.98
C TYR A 578 11.89 -20.82 -13.98
N GLU A 579 11.04 -19.83 -13.78
CA GLU A 579 9.90 -19.62 -14.68
C GLU A 579 9.85 -18.19 -15.19
N THR A 580 9.57 -18.05 -16.48
CA THR A 580 9.46 -16.77 -17.18
C THR A 580 8.26 -16.76 -18.13
N CYS A 581 7.32 -17.71 -17.96
CA CYS A 581 6.27 -17.94 -18.94
C CYS A 581 4.84 -17.80 -18.40
N LEU A 582 4.64 -17.68 -17.09
CA LEU A 582 3.27 -17.59 -16.53
C LEU A 582 2.55 -16.33 -16.98
N CYS A 583 3.26 -15.24 -17.20
CA CYS A 583 2.68 -14.01 -17.74
C CYS A 583 2.07 -14.15 -19.14
N TYR A 584 2.38 -15.23 -19.88
CA TYR A 584 1.79 -15.52 -21.19
C TYR A 584 0.56 -16.42 -21.11
N LEU A 585 0.15 -16.85 -19.94
CA LEU A 585 -1.03 -17.69 -19.74
C LEU A 585 -2.29 -16.83 -19.51
N PRO A 586 -3.49 -17.32 -19.89
CA PRO A 586 -4.75 -16.73 -19.47
C PRO A 586 -4.90 -16.74 -17.94
N GLU A 587 -5.54 -15.72 -17.39
CA GLU A 587 -5.71 -15.53 -15.92
C GLU A 587 -6.35 -16.77 -15.24
N ASP A 588 -7.31 -17.40 -15.90
CA ASP A 588 -8.01 -18.60 -15.40
C ASP A 588 -7.12 -19.86 -15.34
N SER A 589 -5.96 -19.83 -16.01
CA SER A 589 -5.04 -20.95 -16.10
C SER A 589 -3.81 -20.83 -15.18
N ILE A 590 -3.62 -19.68 -14.54
CA ILE A 590 -2.44 -19.38 -13.70
C ILE A 590 -2.36 -20.34 -12.51
N ASP A 591 -3.48 -20.55 -11.81
CA ASP A 591 -3.51 -21.42 -10.63
C ASP A 591 -3.19 -22.88 -10.98
N ASP A 592 -3.60 -23.36 -12.14
CA ASP A 592 -3.25 -24.71 -12.61
C ASP A 592 -1.74 -24.84 -12.84
N ALA A 593 -1.15 -23.84 -13.47
CA ALA A 593 0.28 -23.82 -13.70
C ALA A 593 1.07 -23.75 -12.37
N ILE A 594 0.70 -22.87 -11.46
CA ILE A 594 1.39 -22.75 -10.17
C ILE A 594 1.24 -24.02 -9.33
N ARG A 595 0.09 -24.71 -9.36
CA ARG A 595 -0.09 -26.01 -8.71
C ARG A 595 0.85 -27.07 -9.27
N GLU A 596 1.05 -27.08 -10.59
CA GLU A 596 2.02 -27.99 -11.23
C GLU A 596 3.45 -27.65 -10.80
N LEU A 597 3.83 -26.36 -10.77
CA LEU A 597 5.14 -25.95 -10.25
C LEU A 597 5.31 -26.38 -8.80
N PHE A 598 4.27 -26.21 -7.96
CA PHE A 598 4.30 -26.66 -6.57
C PHE A 598 4.47 -28.18 -6.46
N ARG A 599 3.79 -28.94 -7.30
CA ARG A 599 3.88 -30.41 -7.30
C ARG A 599 5.29 -30.87 -7.61
N ILE A 600 5.92 -30.33 -8.67
CA ILE A 600 7.22 -30.83 -9.17
C ILE A 600 8.43 -30.25 -8.41
N CYS A 601 8.27 -29.11 -7.75
CA CYS A 601 9.33 -28.40 -7.03
C CYS A 601 9.54 -28.98 -5.63
N ARG A 602 10.80 -29.04 -5.17
CA ARG A 602 11.16 -29.45 -3.78
C ARG A 602 11.47 -28.28 -2.86
N ILE A 603 12.15 -27.25 -3.35
CA ILE A 603 12.69 -26.17 -2.52
C ILE A 603 12.02 -24.84 -2.85
N GLY A 604 12.13 -24.37 -4.09
CA GLY A 604 11.59 -23.07 -4.41
C GLY A 604 11.57 -22.73 -5.89
N VAL A 605 10.89 -21.62 -6.18
CA VAL A 605 10.69 -21.07 -7.52
C VAL A 605 11.36 -19.70 -7.58
N VAL A 606 12.15 -19.49 -8.64
CA VAL A 606 12.59 -18.17 -9.09
C VAL A 606 11.60 -17.72 -10.15
N CYS A 607 10.73 -16.78 -9.82
CA CYS A 607 9.73 -16.24 -10.72
C CYS A 607 10.30 -15.03 -11.46
N GLY A 608 10.43 -15.12 -12.76
CA GLY A 608 10.84 -14.05 -13.66
C GLY A 608 9.70 -13.62 -14.61
N SER A 609 8.44 -14.00 -14.31
CA SER A 609 7.29 -13.52 -15.06
C SER A 609 7.14 -12.01 -14.91
N ILE A 610 6.86 -11.33 -16.01
CA ILE A 610 6.77 -9.88 -16.08
C ILE A 610 5.63 -9.37 -15.19
N ALA A 611 5.95 -8.44 -14.30
CA ALA A 611 4.97 -7.77 -13.46
C ALA A 611 4.70 -6.34 -13.97
N THR A 612 3.46 -5.87 -13.81
CA THR A 612 3.00 -4.56 -14.31
C THR A 612 3.64 -3.37 -13.60
N ASP A 613 4.22 -3.59 -12.44
CA ASP A 613 4.94 -2.60 -11.63
C ASP A 613 6.46 -2.60 -11.87
N MET A 614 6.95 -3.45 -12.77
CA MET A 614 8.39 -3.55 -13.04
C MET A 614 8.94 -2.47 -13.97
N THR A 615 8.21 -2.03 -14.98
CA THR A 615 8.63 -0.89 -15.83
C THR A 615 7.51 -0.34 -16.71
N SER A 616 7.50 0.99 -16.93
CA SER A 616 6.65 1.66 -17.93
C SER A 616 7.08 1.34 -19.38
N GLU A 617 8.35 1.05 -19.63
CA GLU A 617 8.90 0.86 -20.97
C GLU A 617 8.62 -0.52 -21.59
N ILE A 618 8.53 -1.59 -20.77
CA ILE A 618 8.08 -2.91 -21.27
C ILE A 618 6.66 -2.83 -21.80
N ILE A 619 5.88 -1.91 -21.27
CA ILE A 619 4.49 -1.68 -21.62
C ILE A 619 4.38 -0.91 -22.96
N GLU A 620 5.40 -0.15 -23.34
CA GLU A 620 5.45 0.65 -24.57
C GLU A 620 6.01 -0.13 -25.77
N SER A 621 6.74 -1.23 -25.55
CA SER A 621 7.22 -2.04 -26.65
C SER A 621 6.02 -2.59 -27.43
N GLU A 622 5.96 -2.30 -28.72
CA GLU A 622 4.94 -2.80 -29.65
C GLU A 622 4.99 -4.32 -29.85
N ASP A 623 5.70 -5.03 -28.98
CA ASP A 623 5.94 -6.46 -29.11
C ASP A 623 4.65 -7.27 -29.01
N LEU A 624 4.41 -8.00 -30.05
CA LEU A 624 3.25 -8.87 -30.32
C LEU A 624 3.06 -10.02 -29.31
N PHE A 625 3.94 -10.16 -28.31
CA PHE A 625 3.87 -11.19 -27.27
C PHE A 625 2.67 -11.02 -26.32
N TYR A 626 2.14 -9.83 -26.20
CA TYR A 626 1.19 -9.48 -25.15
C TYR A 626 -0.29 -9.69 -25.51
N GLY A 627 -0.56 -10.51 -26.53
CA GLY A 627 -1.93 -10.77 -26.99
C GLY A 627 -2.77 -11.62 -26.05
N ILE A 628 -2.18 -12.52 -25.26
CA ILE A 628 -2.89 -13.52 -24.46
C ILE A 628 -2.14 -13.71 -23.15
N GLY A 629 -2.04 -12.70 -22.29
CA GLY A 629 -1.28 -12.86 -21.07
C GLY A 629 -1.99 -12.35 -19.83
N THR A 630 -1.55 -12.81 -18.68
CA THR A 630 -1.96 -12.32 -17.40
C THR A 630 -0.98 -11.23 -16.96
N PHE A 631 -1.47 -10.01 -16.85
CA PHE A 631 -0.71 -8.89 -16.31
C PHE A 631 -1.08 -8.73 -14.86
N ALA A 632 -0.14 -9.04 -13.98
CA ALA A 632 -0.28 -8.92 -12.55
C ALA A 632 0.88 -8.09 -11.98
N SER A 633 0.61 -7.32 -10.94
CA SER A 633 1.65 -6.67 -10.14
C SER A 633 2.45 -7.71 -9.35
N MET A 634 3.61 -7.32 -8.82
CA MET A 634 4.41 -8.20 -7.95
C MET A 634 3.62 -8.73 -6.74
N PRO A 635 2.81 -7.92 -6.03
CA PRO A 635 1.93 -8.42 -4.98
C PRO A 635 0.88 -9.42 -5.47
N GLU A 636 0.27 -9.20 -6.63
CA GLU A 636 -0.73 -10.12 -7.20
C GLU A 636 -0.09 -11.46 -7.60
N TRP A 637 1.11 -11.45 -8.17
CA TRP A 637 1.89 -12.68 -8.36
C TRP A 637 2.17 -13.38 -7.03
N GLY A 638 2.52 -12.61 -5.98
CA GLY A 638 2.69 -13.13 -4.62
C GLY A 638 1.44 -13.83 -4.08
N GLU A 639 0.27 -13.23 -4.28
CA GLU A 639 -1.01 -13.83 -3.92
C GLU A 639 -1.28 -15.13 -4.69
N CYS A 640 -1.00 -15.17 -6.00
CA CYS A 640 -1.15 -16.36 -6.82
C CYS A 640 -0.29 -17.53 -6.29
N TYR A 641 0.98 -17.28 -5.99
CA TYR A 641 1.87 -18.31 -5.45
C TYR A 641 1.46 -18.75 -4.04
N THR A 642 1.08 -17.80 -3.18
CA THR A 642 0.75 -18.09 -1.77
C THR A 642 -0.52 -18.91 -1.63
N ARG A 643 -1.58 -18.57 -2.40
CA ARG A 643 -2.83 -19.35 -2.38
C ARG A 643 -2.67 -20.76 -2.93
N ASN A 644 -1.62 -21.00 -3.72
CA ASN A 644 -1.27 -22.32 -4.23
C ASN A 644 -0.21 -23.06 -3.39
N GLY A 645 0.03 -22.60 -2.16
CA GLY A 645 0.80 -23.31 -1.14
C GLY A 645 2.26 -22.92 -1.00
N PHE A 646 2.78 -21.99 -1.81
CA PHE A 646 4.12 -21.44 -1.64
C PHE A 646 4.16 -20.38 -0.54
N GLN A 647 5.35 -20.04 -0.08
CA GLN A 647 5.63 -18.95 0.86
C GLN A 647 6.69 -18.04 0.26
N LEU A 648 6.63 -16.76 0.57
CA LEU A 648 7.68 -15.82 0.18
C LEU A 648 9.03 -16.28 0.76
N ALA A 649 10.05 -16.44 -0.10
CA ALA A 649 11.33 -17.02 0.29
C ALA A 649 12.23 -16.03 1.03
N ILE A 650 12.12 -14.74 0.72
CA ILE A 650 12.95 -13.69 1.34
C ILE A 650 12.17 -13.06 2.49
N GLN A 651 12.67 -13.30 3.71
CA GLN A 651 12.15 -12.71 4.95
C GLN A 651 13.23 -11.90 5.70
N ASP A 652 14.50 -12.01 5.26
CA ASP A 652 15.64 -11.34 5.88
C ASP A 652 16.09 -10.14 5.02
N PRO A 653 16.10 -8.92 5.57
CA PRO A 653 16.56 -7.72 4.86
C PRO A 653 18.00 -7.81 4.34
N GLU A 654 18.88 -8.63 4.96
CA GLU A 654 20.21 -8.83 4.43
C GLU A 654 20.23 -9.71 3.18
N VAL A 655 19.36 -10.70 3.13
CA VAL A 655 19.15 -11.52 1.92
C VAL A 655 18.62 -10.64 0.80
N LEU A 656 17.63 -9.80 1.08
CA LEU A 656 17.07 -8.84 0.14
C LEU A 656 18.15 -7.92 -0.45
N ARG A 657 19.01 -7.34 0.39
CA ARG A 657 20.13 -6.50 -0.06
C ARG A 657 21.13 -7.25 -0.93
N ARG A 658 21.38 -8.53 -0.64
CA ARG A 658 22.27 -9.36 -1.47
C ARG A 658 21.66 -9.64 -2.83
N VAL A 659 20.40 -10.03 -2.88
CA VAL A 659 19.64 -10.24 -4.10
C VAL A 659 19.66 -8.97 -4.95
N TRP A 660 19.31 -7.84 -4.36
CA TRP A 660 19.32 -6.54 -5.05
C TRP A 660 20.69 -6.20 -5.66
N LYS A 661 21.80 -6.44 -4.93
CA LYS A 661 23.15 -6.22 -5.45
C LYS A 661 23.50 -7.15 -6.64
N ILE A 662 22.99 -8.37 -6.63
CA ILE A 662 23.19 -9.31 -7.76
C ILE A 662 22.42 -8.80 -8.97
N GLU A 663 21.17 -8.41 -8.79
CA GLU A 663 20.34 -7.85 -9.85
C GLU A 663 20.92 -6.56 -10.43
N GLN A 664 21.46 -5.65 -9.61
CA GLN A 664 22.13 -4.44 -10.07
C GLN A 664 23.35 -4.74 -10.96
N LYS A 665 24.18 -5.69 -10.58
CA LYS A 665 25.30 -6.13 -11.42
C LYS A 665 24.82 -6.70 -12.77
N SER A 666 23.66 -7.32 -12.76
CA SER A 666 23.06 -7.84 -13.98
C SER A 666 22.64 -6.72 -14.94
N ASN A 667 22.29 -5.56 -14.42
CA ASN A 667 21.87 -4.40 -15.20
C ASN A 667 23.02 -3.61 -15.83
N GLU A 668 24.22 -3.62 -15.23
CA GLU A 668 25.40 -2.93 -15.76
C GLU A 668 25.90 -3.47 -17.11
N GLY A 669 25.42 -4.65 -17.52
CA GLY A 669 25.82 -5.33 -18.74
C GLY A 669 24.94 -5.14 -19.96
N SER A 670 24.02 -4.14 -19.97
CA SER A 670 23.19 -3.78 -21.13
C SER A 670 22.06 -4.74 -21.52
N SER A 671 20.87 -4.53 -20.99
CA SER A 671 19.64 -4.88 -21.71
C SER A 671 18.86 -3.60 -21.98
N PRO A 672 18.52 -3.24 -23.21
CA PRO A 672 17.64 -2.11 -23.52
C PRO A 672 16.20 -2.31 -22.96
N TRP A 673 15.89 -3.52 -22.48
CA TRP A 673 14.57 -3.90 -21.95
C TRP A 673 14.36 -3.55 -20.48
N TYR A 674 15.42 -3.13 -19.74
CA TYR A 674 15.33 -2.83 -18.30
C TYR A 674 16.20 -1.62 -17.95
N PRO A 675 15.76 -0.39 -18.28
CA PRO A 675 16.57 0.82 -18.06
C PRO A 675 16.65 1.24 -16.60
N ASP A 676 15.71 0.83 -15.74
CA ASP A 676 15.64 1.30 -14.37
C ASP A 676 16.22 0.32 -13.37
N ALA A 677 17.36 0.70 -12.81
CA ALA A 677 18.12 -0.05 -11.81
C ALA A 677 17.43 -0.17 -10.43
N GLU A 678 16.21 0.31 -10.27
CA GLU A 678 15.59 0.47 -8.94
C GLU A 678 14.57 -0.60 -8.57
N THR A 679 14.10 -1.43 -9.51
CA THR A 679 13.13 -2.49 -9.26
C THR A 679 13.74 -3.88 -9.30
N MET A 680 13.32 -4.75 -8.36
CA MET A 680 13.67 -6.17 -8.39
C MET A 680 12.94 -6.86 -9.56
N ARG A 681 13.68 -7.67 -10.33
CA ARG A 681 13.14 -8.40 -11.50
C ARG A 681 12.54 -9.74 -11.14
N TYR A 682 12.95 -10.33 -10.02
CA TYR A 682 12.61 -11.69 -9.66
C TYR A 682 11.91 -11.75 -8.32
N CYS A 683 10.87 -12.58 -8.26
CA CYS A 683 10.27 -13.01 -7.01
C CYS A 683 10.73 -14.42 -6.65
N PHE A 684 10.78 -14.70 -5.36
CA PHE A 684 11.30 -15.95 -4.83
C PHE A 684 10.27 -16.59 -3.90
N TYR A 685 9.87 -17.82 -4.24
CA TYR A 685 8.85 -18.55 -3.47
C TYR A 685 9.40 -19.89 -2.99
N SER A 686 9.28 -20.18 -1.70
CA SER A 686 9.70 -21.43 -1.08
C SER A 686 8.52 -22.38 -0.90
N LYS A 687 8.79 -23.68 -1.06
CA LYS A 687 7.85 -24.72 -0.65
C LYS A 687 7.94 -24.90 0.86
N PRO A 688 6.81 -24.87 1.63
CA PRO A 688 6.81 -25.18 3.06
C PRO A 688 7.45 -26.53 3.31
N ASN A 689 8.33 -26.64 4.29
CA ASN A 689 9.10 -27.84 4.62
C ASN A 689 10.21 -28.23 3.62
N GLY A 690 10.54 -27.42 2.65
CA GLY A 690 11.67 -27.62 1.75
C GLY A 690 13.06 -27.40 2.35
N ARG A 691 13.23 -27.51 3.67
CA ARG A 691 14.57 -27.63 4.29
C ARG A 691 15.15 -28.95 3.86
N GLY A 692 15.93 -28.92 2.79
CA GLY A 692 16.71 -30.08 2.36
C GLY A 692 17.58 -30.57 3.52
N ARG A 693 17.47 -31.86 3.78
CA ARG A 693 18.42 -32.62 4.59
C ARG A 693 19.81 -32.57 3.97
#